data_57445e04fb0d2798de147888c189b010
#
_entry.id   57445e04fb0d2798de147888c189b010
#
_cell.length_a   1.000
_cell.length_b   1.000
_cell.length_c   1.000
_cell.angle_alpha   90.00
_cell.angle_beta   90.00
_cell.angle_gamma   90.00
#
_symmetry.space_group_name_H-M   'P 1'
#
loop_
_entity.id
_entity.type
_entity.pdbx_description
1 polymer ?
#
loop_
_entity_poly.entity_id
_entity_poly.type
_entity_poly.pdbx_seq_one_letter_code
_entity_poly.pdbx_strand_id
1 'polypeptide(L)'
;MTGRTVRGLGAAACIAAIFCASPPAHGGVRDDTAWLQAKLDAGGSLFLPRLPNGECYETRGLWVSHDDTTVTSDGACVVALGPGEGRIPRGDGTFVRANAVFFVDHSDVRKPLPVRISISGLHLTVPAATRMHGISVLGHEVTLSGLEVDGAPLTDVRIGAGTKGSGGMSGRVELTDSALSGGQRDVVSIFGAVGLRVAGNLLSGARGAGAAGLHIRAADRGQPTLDVHVAGNKVVGNAGPGIFLDLAPANGLPVIASGIELVRNELVGNARKSPPDRRAGIVIAGGQSDGKGQVVLAENLFRGNRGQALLKRKGRAVAMAAGPRTTAPTAGGAERDDTAWLQARLDRSAGTIFLPKLPNDSCYATRGLWVSHDRTTITSDGACIVSLGLGPVRLHSIDGDPIAASAVFFVNRTKPSKPAPVRVTISNLKIVVPDGQSMYGVAVFGHQITLSHLDIGGAPKDDVTISGRANGNSYAGSVSILDSTLSGASRNAISATAVIGLHIERNTIVGVRDSPPGQPAAGIDIEPDDRGQPALDVHIVRNTIRGNAGPGVMLELESNDGPAVVATNLEISGNTIVENALKRSPPKRAGIVLAGGQDGGQGTLVLKDNTVRGNGGPGILGSRLRLLVQASGNDLGGNEGGPSSGL
;
A
#
# COMPACT_ATOMS: atom_id res chain seq x y z
N MET A 1 29.56 -54.11 -14.23
CA MET A 1 28.56 -54.42 -15.27
C MET A 1 27.23 -53.81 -14.85
N THR A 2 26.65 -53.11 -15.81
CA THR A 2 25.30 -52.53 -15.87
C THR A 2 24.97 -51.36 -14.95
N GLY A 3 25.17 -50.16 -15.52
CA GLY A 3 24.58 -48.90 -15.03
C GLY A 3 23.08 -48.85 -15.33
N ARG A 4 22.35 -48.14 -14.48
CA ARG A 4 21.01 -47.66 -14.73
C ARG A 4 20.96 -46.14 -14.47
N THR A 5 20.90 -45.42 -15.55
CA THR A 5 20.60 -43.98 -15.62
C THR A 5 19.13 -43.77 -15.29
N VAL A 6 18.83 -43.00 -14.24
CA VAL A 6 17.47 -42.50 -13.95
C VAL A 6 17.37 -41.11 -14.56
N ARG A 7 16.57 -40.98 -15.60
CA ARG A 7 16.15 -39.70 -16.17
C ARG A 7 15.03 -39.14 -15.28
N GLY A 8 15.31 -38.03 -14.59
CA GLY A 8 14.28 -37.25 -13.92
C GLY A 8 13.48 -36.44 -14.93
N LEU A 9 12.21 -36.75 -15.10
CA LEU A 9 11.24 -35.89 -15.76
C LEU A 9 10.77 -34.82 -14.75
N GLY A 10 11.20 -33.58 -14.96
CA GLY A 10 10.60 -32.44 -14.30
C GLY A 10 9.25 -32.11 -14.94
N ALA A 11 8.17 -32.42 -14.26
CA ALA A 11 6.84 -31.93 -14.61
C ALA A 11 6.68 -30.51 -14.10
N ALA A 12 6.86 -29.51 -14.98
CA ALA A 12 6.37 -28.16 -14.75
C ALA A 12 4.85 -28.17 -14.98
N ALA A 13 4.08 -28.04 -13.90
CA ALA A 13 2.64 -27.86 -13.98
C ALA A 13 2.34 -26.42 -14.47
N CYS A 14 1.94 -26.28 -15.72
CA CYS A 14 1.31 -25.08 -16.24
C CYS A 14 -0.12 -25.02 -15.69
N ILE A 15 -0.34 -24.18 -14.66
CA ILE A 15 -1.67 -23.81 -14.19
C ILE A 15 -1.89 -22.36 -14.59
N ALA A 16 -2.81 -22.14 -15.46
CA ALA A 16 -3.57 -21.02 -15.98
C ALA A 16 -3.47 -20.98 -17.51
N ALA A 17 -4.59 -20.97 -18.17
CA ALA A 17 -4.68 -20.90 -19.63
C ALA A 17 -4.21 -19.51 -20.10
N ILE A 18 -2.90 -19.31 -20.21
CA ILE A 18 -2.31 -18.17 -20.88
C ILE A 18 -2.40 -18.47 -22.37
N PHE A 19 -3.25 -17.75 -23.08
CA PHE A 19 -3.33 -17.83 -24.52
C PHE A 19 -2.06 -17.21 -25.15
N CYS A 20 -1.02 -18.01 -25.31
CA CYS A 20 0.11 -17.69 -26.19
C CYS A 20 -0.32 -17.99 -27.62
N ALA A 21 -1.09 -17.13 -28.27
CA ALA A 21 -1.36 -17.20 -29.68
C ALA A 21 -0.44 -16.18 -30.37
N SER A 22 0.49 -16.66 -31.19
CA SER A 22 1.26 -15.79 -32.08
C SER A 22 0.32 -15.14 -33.09
N PRO A 23 0.51 -13.86 -33.44
CA PRO A 23 -0.28 -13.23 -34.49
C PRO A 23 -0.04 -13.92 -35.84
N PRO A 24 -1.04 -13.93 -36.72
CA PRO A 24 -0.90 -14.54 -38.06
C PRO A 24 0.20 -13.83 -38.86
N ALA A 25 1.03 -14.58 -39.54
CA ALA A 25 2.04 -14.04 -40.44
C ALA A 25 1.35 -13.41 -41.69
N HIS A 26 1.48 -12.09 -41.83
CA HIS A 26 0.94 -11.36 -42.98
C HIS A 26 2.06 -10.90 -43.90
N GLY A 27 1.92 -11.17 -45.22
CA GLY A 27 2.84 -10.70 -46.28
C GLY A 27 2.64 -9.23 -46.70
N GLY A 28 2.10 -8.35 -45.80
CA GLY A 28 1.86 -6.92 -46.04
C GLY A 28 2.32 -6.07 -44.83
N VAL A 29 2.02 -4.78 -44.82
CA VAL A 29 2.22 -3.93 -43.65
C VAL A 29 1.48 -4.55 -42.47
N ARG A 30 2.21 -4.87 -41.40
CA ARG A 30 1.65 -5.52 -40.21
C ARG A 30 0.67 -4.57 -39.54
N ASP A 31 -0.54 -5.03 -39.23
CA ASP A 31 -1.52 -4.32 -38.40
C ASP A 31 -2.19 -5.32 -37.46
N ASP A 32 -1.72 -5.38 -36.25
CA ASP A 32 -2.19 -6.32 -35.22
C ASP A 32 -3.42 -5.79 -34.47
N THR A 33 -3.98 -4.64 -34.87
CA THR A 33 -5.04 -3.92 -34.13
C THR A 33 -6.25 -4.81 -33.85
N ALA A 34 -6.78 -5.48 -34.86
CA ALA A 34 -8.01 -6.26 -34.71
C ALA A 34 -7.81 -7.44 -33.73
N TRP A 35 -6.67 -8.10 -33.83
CA TRP A 35 -6.33 -9.21 -32.94
C TRP A 35 -6.12 -8.75 -31.49
N LEU A 36 -5.33 -7.68 -31.27
CA LEU A 36 -5.08 -7.12 -29.95
C LEU A 36 -6.38 -6.60 -29.32
N GLN A 37 -7.20 -5.89 -30.10
CA GLN A 37 -8.46 -5.35 -29.62
C GLN A 37 -9.44 -6.45 -29.22
N ALA A 38 -9.55 -7.52 -30.01
CA ALA A 38 -10.40 -8.67 -29.67
C ALA A 38 -9.98 -9.32 -28.33
N LYS A 39 -8.67 -9.37 -28.03
CA LYS A 39 -8.18 -9.87 -26.75
C LYS A 39 -8.54 -8.93 -25.59
N LEU A 40 -8.41 -7.62 -25.77
CA LEU A 40 -8.77 -6.63 -24.78
C LEU A 40 -10.30 -6.55 -24.54
N ASP A 41 -11.09 -6.77 -25.60
CA ASP A 41 -12.55 -6.80 -25.53
C ASP A 41 -13.07 -8.08 -24.84
N ALA A 42 -12.28 -9.13 -24.81
CA ALA A 42 -12.58 -10.33 -24.03
C ALA A 42 -12.32 -10.14 -22.52
N GLY A 43 -11.57 -9.11 -22.14
CA GLY A 43 -11.19 -8.85 -20.75
C GLY A 43 -10.13 -9.82 -20.19
N GLY A 44 -9.69 -9.57 -18.96
CA GLY A 44 -8.74 -10.45 -18.27
C GLY A 44 -7.27 -10.17 -18.59
N SER A 45 -6.44 -11.21 -18.65
CA SER A 45 -4.98 -11.07 -18.78
C SER A 45 -4.52 -11.28 -20.22
N LEU A 46 -3.78 -10.31 -20.76
CA LEU A 46 -3.10 -10.35 -22.04
C LEU A 46 -1.58 -10.31 -21.81
N PHE A 47 -0.88 -11.37 -22.17
CA PHE A 47 0.57 -11.37 -22.20
C PHE A 47 1.05 -11.16 -23.66
N LEU A 48 1.92 -10.16 -23.86
CA LEU A 48 2.57 -9.86 -25.14
C LEU A 48 4.03 -10.30 -25.06
N PRO A 49 4.38 -11.45 -25.64
CA PRO A 49 5.77 -11.88 -25.68
C PRO A 49 6.59 -10.99 -26.60
N ARG A 50 7.88 -10.86 -26.30
CA ARG A 50 8.81 -10.22 -27.22
C ARG A 50 8.86 -10.97 -28.53
N LEU A 51 8.68 -10.26 -29.64
CA LEU A 51 8.73 -10.87 -30.97
C LEU A 51 10.16 -11.20 -31.37
N PRO A 52 10.36 -12.24 -32.19
CA PRO A 52 11.66 -12.58 -32.75
C PRO A 52 12.27 -11.41 -33.53
N ASN A 53 13.59 -11.39 -33.67
CA ASN A 53 14.34 -10.40 -34.45
C ASN A 53 14.14 -8.93 -34.07
N GLY A 54 13.58 -8.67 -32.89
CA GLY A 54 13.28 -7.29 -32.43
C GLY A 54 12.09 -6.66 -33.17
N GLU A 55 11.24 -7.44 -33.79
CA GLU A 55 9.99 -6.96 -34.39
C GLU A 55 9.05 -6.39 -33.34
N CYS A 56 8.22 -5.47 -33.78
CA CYS A 56 7.21 -4.84 -32.92
C CYS A 56 5.80 -5.28 -33.33
N TYR A 57 4.90 -5.30 -32.36
CA TYR A 57 3.46 -5.26 -32.68
C TYR A 57 3.13 -3.90 -33.26
N GLU A 58 2.41 -3.87 -34.37
CA GLU A 58 1.97 -2.64 -35.00
C GLU A 58 0.47 -2.48 -34.81
N THR A 59 0.04 -1.38 -34.18
CA THR A 59 -1.37 -1.22 -33.79
C THR A 59 -1.85 0.20 -33.91
N ARG A 60 -3.13 0.37 -34.24
CA ARG A 60 -3.86 1.60 -33.98
C ARG A 60 -4.22 1.68 -32.50
N GLY A 61 -4.68 2.83 -32.04
CA GLY A 61 -5.06 2.98 -30.62
C GLY A 61 -6.05 1.90 -30.16
N LEU A 62 -5.74 1.29 -29.02
CA LEU A 62 -6.48 0.18 -28.43
C LEU A 62 -7.30 0.64 -27.23
N TRP A 63 -8.56 0.21 -27.16
CA TRP A 63 -9.43 0.44 -26.02
C TRP A 63 -9.18 -0.59 -24.92
N VAL A 64 -8.98 -0.13 -23.69
CA VAL A 64 -8.93 -0.95 -22.49
C VAL A 64 -10.12 -0.54 -21.61
N SER A 65 -11.24 -1.24 -21.73
CA SER A 65 -12.54 -0.82 -21.17
C SER A 65 -13.21 -1.85 -20.25
N HIS A 66 -12.52 -2.95 -19.95
CA HIS A 66 -13.01 -3.99 -19.05
C HIS A 66 -12.27 -3.94 -17.72
N ASP A 67 -13.01 -4.15 -16.65
CA ASP A 67 -12.45 -4.30 -15.30
C ASP A 67 -11.49 -5.49 -15.25
N ASP A 68 -10.57 -5.47 -14.28
CA ASP A 68 -9.61 -6.53 -14.03
C ASP A 68 -8.72 -6.87 -15.24
N THR A 69 -8.52 -5.90 -16.16
CA THR A 69 -7.68 -6.10 -17.34
C THR A 69 -6.21 -5.93 -17.01
N THR A 70 -5.41 -6.97 -17.32
CA THR A 70 -3.96 -6.96 -17.13
C THR A 70 -3.26 -7.13 -18.48
N VAL A 71 -2.41 -6.17 -18.84
CA VAL A 71 -1.52 -6.27 -20.02
C VAL A 71 -0.09 -6.31 -19.51
N THR A 72 0.59 -7.43 -19.76
CA THR A 72 1.98 -7.63 -19.32
C THR A 72 2.87 -8.03 -20.48
N SER A 73 4.16 -7.77 -20.33
CA SER A 73 5.16 -8.14 -21.33
C SER A 73 6.53 -8.39 -20.70
N ASP A 74 7.37 -9.11 -21.39
CA ASP A 74 8.80 -9.29 -21.14
C ASP A 74 9.68 -8.32 -21.97
N GLY A 75 9.14 -7.15 -22.32
CA GLY A 75 9.82 -6.13 -23.11
C GLY A 75 9.41 -6.12 -24.59
N ALA A 76 8.19 -6.54 -24.91
CA ALA A 76 7.67 -6.42 -26.26
C ALA A 76 7.57 -4.96 -26.70
N CYS A 77 7.95 -4.73 -27.95
CA CYS A 77 7.78 -3.44 -28.61
C CYS A 77 6.39 -3.34 -29.22
N VAL A 78 5.74 -2.17 -29.07
CA VAL A 78 4.48 -1.83 -29.73
C VAL A 78 4.62 -0.49 -30.44
N VAL A 79 4.34 -0.45 -31.75
CA VAL A 79 4.42 0.75 -32.58
C VAL A 79 3.02 1.25 -32.94
N ALA A 80 2.78 2.53 -32.77
CA ALA A 80 1.50 3.15 -33.12
C ALA A 80 1.39 3.44 -34.62
N LEU A 81 0.34 2.94 -35.27
CA LEU A 81 -0.02 3.24 -36.66
C LEU A 81 -0.92 4.47 -36.80
N GLY A 82 -1.61 4.88 -35.74
CA GLY A 82 -2.55 6.00 -35.72
C GLY A 82 -3.71 5.77 -34.74
N PRO A 83 -4.66 6.74 -34.65
CA PRO A 83 -5.81 6.60 -33.77
C PRO A 83 -6.66 5.37 -34.10
N GLY A 84 -7.14 4.72 -33.04
CA GLY A 84 -8.00 3.55 -33.14
C GLY A 84 -9.46 3.87 -33.49
N GLU A 85 -10.30 2.87 -33.33
CA GLU A 85 -11.74 2.96 -33.56
C GLU A 85 -12.41 3.96 -32.63
N GLY A 86 -13.46 4.61 -33.15
CA GLY A 86 -14.34 5.49 -32.38
C GLY A 86 -15.46 4.69 -31.72
N ARG A 87 -15.55 4.71 -30.39
CA ARG A 87 -16.55 3.92 -29.63
C ARG A 87 -17.60 4.76 -28.92
N ILE A 88 -17.23 5.94 -28.45
CA ILE A 88 -18.12 6.79 -27.66
C ILE A 88 -18.70 7.90 -28.58
N PRO A 89 -20.03 7.94 -28.82
CA PRO A 89 -20.63 9.01 -29.61
C PRO A 89 -20.60 10.34 -28.87
N ARG A 90 -20.34 11.40 -29.60
CA ARG A 90 -20.44 12.80 -29.16
C ARG A 90 -21.74 13.42 -29.61
N GLY A 91 -22.16 14.49 -28.93
CA GLY A 91 -23.40 15.21 -29.28
C GLY A 91 -23.37 15.88 -30.68
N ASP A 92 -22.21 15.98 -31.32
CA ASP A 92 -22.02 16.50 -32.67
C ASP A 92 -22.01 15.41 -33.77
N GLY A 93 -22.34 14.16 -33.41
CA GLY A 93 -22.34 13.01 -34.33
C GLY A 93 -20.96 12.38 -34.57
N THR A 94 -19.89 12.94 -34.02
CA THR A 94 -18.55 12.33 -34.09
C THR A 94 -18.35 11.32 -32.95
N PHE A 95 -17.26 10.54 -33.04
CA PHE A 95 -16.92 9.55 -32.00
C PHE A 95 -15.62 9.93 -31.30
N VAL A 96 -15.52 9.58 -30.01
CA VAL A 96 -14.24 9.54 -29.30
C VAL A 96 -13.45 8.34 -29.83
N ARG A 97 -12.26 8.59 -30.32
CA ARG A 97 -11.35 7.56 -30.81
C ARG A 97 -10.27 7.28 -29.76
N ALA A 98 -9.79 6.05 -29.73
CA ALA A 98 -8.60 5.71 -28.96
C ALA A 98 -7.40 6.46 -29.57
N ASN A 99 -7.01 7.57 -28.93
CA ASN A 99 -5.89 8.42 -29.37
C ASN A 99 -4.62 8.20 -28.55
N ALA A 100 -4.45 7.01 -28.03
CA ALA A 100 -3.26 6.50 -27.36
C ALA A 100 -3.03 5.05 -27.79
N VAL A 101 -1.81 4.54 -27.64
CA VAL A 101 -1.54 3.11 -27.90
C VAL A 101 -2.44 2.26 -27.02
N PHE A 102 -2.48 2.57 -25.72
CA PHE A 102 -3.48 2.04 -24.79
C PHE A 102 -4.35 3.16 -24.26
N PHE A 103 -5.63 3.08 -24.57
CA PHE A 103 -6.64 4.07 -24.19
C PHE A 103 -7.57 3.45 -23.14
N VAL A 104 -7.25 3.68 -21.87
CA VAL A 104 -8.04 3.20 -20.72
C VAL A 104 -9.20 4.16 -20.52
N ASP A 105 -10.40 3.74 -20.88
CA ASP A 105 -11.66 4.50 -20.73
C ASP A 105 -12.85 3.54 -20.90
N HIS A 106 -14.05 3.94 -20.45
CA HIS A 106 -15.26 3.20 -20.77
C HIS A 106 -15.52 3.19 -22.29
N SER A 107 -16.08 2.11 -22.79
CA SER A 107 -16.46 1.99 -24.22
C SER A 107 -17.86 2.53 -24.53
N ASP A 108 -18.63 2.87 -23.51
CA ASP A 108 -20.00 3.42 -23.57
C ASP A 108 -20.17 4.41 -22.39
N VAL A 109 -20.70 5.60 -22.66
CA VAL A 109 -20.92 6.66 -21.64
C VAL A 109 -21.86 6.23 -20.49
N ARG A 110 -22.65 5.18 -20.70
CA ARG A 110 -23.54 4.61 -19.68
C ARG A 110 -22.83 3.63 -18.75
N LYS A 111 -21.64 3.17 -19.11
CA LYS A 111 -20.85 2.25 -18.29
C LYS A 111 -19.98 3.04 -17.31
N PRO A 112 -19.69 2.51 -16.13
CA PRO A 112 -18.68 3.09 -15.24
C PRO A 112 -17.31 3.07 -15.90
N LEU A 113 -16.39 3.88 -15.36
CA LEU A 113 -14.99 3.83 -15.76
C LEU A 113 -14.38 2.48 -15.36
N PRO A 114 -13.44 1.94 -16.17
CA PRO A 114 -12.82 0.66 -15.87
C PRO A 114 -12.00 0.72 -14.57
N VAL A 115 -11.98 -0.39 -13.85
CA VAL A 115 -11.36 -0.52 -12.53
C VAL A 115 -10.36 -1.67 -12.53
N ARG A 116 -9.27 -1.53 -11.76
CA ARG A 116 -8.22 -2.55 -11.59
C ARG A 116 -7.54 -2.94 -12.91
N ILE A 117 -7.00 -1.92 -13.58
CA ILE A 117 -6.24 -2.09 -14.82
C ILE A 117 -4.74 -2.11 -14.50
N SER A 118 -4.01 -3.05 -15.09
CA SER A 118 -2.55 -3.09 -15.00
C SER A 118 -1.92 -3.16 -16.40
N ILE A 119 -0.95 -2.28 -16.69
CA ILE A 119 -0.17 -2.30 -17.93
C ILE A 119 1.31 -2.22 -17.58
N SER A 120 2.08 -3.22 -17.96
CA SER A 120 3.49 -3.29 -17.55
C SER A 120 4.43 -3.96 -18.53
N GLY A 121 5.72 -3.58 -18.44
CA GLY A 121 6.83 -4.25 -19.14
C GLY A 121 6.86 -4.04 -20.66
N LEU A 122 6.26 -2.99 -21.18
CA LEU A 122 6.13 -2.70 -22.61
C LEU A 122 7.04 -1.57 -23.05
N HIS A 123 7.55 -1.68 -24.28
CA HIS A 123 8.20 -0.59 -25.02
C HIS A 123 7.25 -0.02 -26.07
N LEU A 124 6.82 1.23 -25.92
CA LEU A 124 5.87 1.90 -26.79
C LEU A 124 6.58 2.97 -27.64
N THR A 125 6.54 2.81 -28.95
CA THR A 125 7.03 3.80 -29.92
C THR A 125 5.84 4.49 -30.58
N VAL A 126 5.79 5.83 -30.50
CA VAL A 126 4.68 6.62 -31.05
C VAL A 126 5.21 7.59 -32.11
N PRO A 127 5.13 7.23 -33.39
CA PRO A 127 5.64 8.08 -34.48
C PRO A 127 4.98 9.46 -34.52
N ALA A 128 5.76 10.50 -34.84
CA ALA A 128 5.31 11.89 -34.82
C ALA A 128 4.08 12.17 -35.70
N ALA A 129 3.93 11.44 -36.79
CA ALA A 129 2.81 11.61 -37.73
C ALA A 129 1.45 11.16 -37.14
N THR A 130 1.44 10.33 -36.08
CA THR A 130 0.22 9.70 -35.56
C THR A 130 -0.66 10.63 -34.73
N ARG A 131 -0.10 11.69 -34.15
CA ARG A 131 -0.76 12.63 -33.22
C ARG A 131 -1.44 11.92 -32.03
N MET A 132 -0.78 10.95 -31.46
CA MET A 132 -1.28 10.14 -30.37
C MET A 132 -0.52 10.38 -29.08
N HIS A 133 -1.10 9.92 -27.97
CA HIS A 133 -0.41 9.69 -26.71
C HIS A 133 0.20 8.29 -26.67
N GLY A 134 1.19 8.05 -25.83
CA GLY A 134 1.62 6.69 -25.52
C GLY A 134 0.49 5.93 -24.77
N ILE A 135 0.15 6.39 -23.59
CA ILE A 135 -0.96 5.84 -22.80
C ILE A 135 -1.88 6.99 -22.37
N SER A 136 -3.19 6.77 -22.42
CA SER A 136 -4.20 7.68 -21.85
C SER A 136 -5.08 6.93 -20.88
N VAL A 137 -5.19 7.43 -19.66
CA VAL A 137 -5.91 6.79 -18.56
C VAL A 137 -7.07 7.66 -18.09
N LEU A 138 -8.27 7.08 -18.16
CA LEU A 138 -9.44 7.51 -17.44
C LEU A 138 -10.07 6.27 -16.78
N GLY A 139 -9.68 5.99 -15.55
CA GLY A 139 -10.07 4.78 -14.81
C GLY A 139 -9.71 4.87 -13.34
N HIS A 140 -10.05 3.85 -12.59
CA HIS A 140 -9.76 3.73 -11.16
C HIS A 140 -8.88 2.52 -10.89
N GLU A 141 -7.98 2.62 -9.89
CA GLU A 141 -7.07 1.54 -9.51
C GLU A 141 -6.22 1.06 -10.71
N VAL A 142 -5.58 2.03 -11.38
CA VAL A 142 -4.77 1.76 -12.57
C VAL A 142 -3.29 1.75 -12.22
N THR A 143 -2.59 0.67 -12.56
CA THR A 143 -1.15 0.52 -12.36
C THR A 143 -0.43 0.52 -13.72
N LEU A 144 0.50 1.44 -13.88
CA LEU A 144 1.42 1.54 -15.01
C LEU A 144 2.85 1.36 -14.49
N SER A 145 3.56 0.32 -14.91
CA SER A 145 4.89 0.05 -14.36
C SER A 145 5.87 -0.57 -15.37
N GLY A 146 7.16 -0.25 -15.19
CA GLY A 146 8.20 -0.82 -16.05
C GLY A 146 8.00 -0.53 -17.54
N LEU A 147 7.44 0.61 -17.87
CA LEU A 147 7.15 1.03 -19.23
C LEU A 147 8.31 1.82 -19.84
N GLU A 148 8.56 1.62 -21.10
CA GLU A 148 9.40 2.48 -21.91
C GLU A 148 8.51 3.14 -22.98
N VAL A 149 8.38 4.49 -22.94
CA VAL A 149 7.57 5.20 -23.93
C VAL A 149 8.43 6.26 -24.60
N ASP A 150 8.53 6.20 -25.91
CA ASP A 150 9.38 7.11 -26.67
C ASP A 150 8.63 7.91 -27.74
N GLY A 151 8.84 9.22 -27.67
CA GLY A 151 8.59 10.15 -28.75
C GLY A 151 7.15 10.53 -29.02
N ALA A 152 6.20 10.32 -28.08
CA ALA A 152 4.80 10.60 -28.34
C ALA A 152 4.57 12.04 -28.84
N PRO A 153 3.91 12.24 -30.00
CA PRO A 153 3.67 13.56 -30.55
C PRO A 153 2.68 14.40 -29.73
N LEU A 154 2.02 13.79 -28.76
CA LEU A 154 1.27 14.49 -27.72
C LEU A 154 1.99 14.37 -26.37
N THR A 155 1.60 13.46 -25.54
CA THR A 155 2.12 13.21 -24.19
C THR A 155 2.39 11.71 -24.04
N ASP A 156 3.50 11.32 -23.42
CA ASP A 156 3.82 9.90 -23.28
C ASP A 156 2.79 9.20 -22.39
N VAL A 157 2.46 9.79 -21.21
CA VAL A 157 1.38 9.31 -20.36
C VAL A 157 0.44 10.44 -19.97
N ARG A 158 -0.84 10.28 -20.28
CA ARG A 158 -1.91 11.19 -19.88
C ARG A 158 -2.84 10.53 -18.87
N ILE A 159 -3.11 11.19 -17.74
CA ILE A 159 -3.99 10.68 -16.67
C ILE A 159 -5.10 11.70 -16.40
N GLY A 160 -6.31 11.22 -16.22
CA GLY A 160 -7.49 12.02 -15.84
C GLY A 160 -8.18 12.71 -17.00
N ALA A 161 -9.17 13.53 -16.68
CA ALA A 161 -10.18 14.19 -17.50
C ALA A 161 -10.30 13.67 -18.93
N GLY A 162 -11.31 12.88 -19.15
CA GLY A 162 -11.75 12.45 -20.48
C GLY A 162 -12.05 13.63 -21.40
N THR A 163 -12.48 13.31 -22.59
CA THR A 163 -12.97 14.27 -23.58
C THR A 163 -14.12 15.13 -23.02
N LYS A 164 -14.27 16.35 -23.53
CA LYS A 164 -15.37 17.26 -23.17
C LYS A 164 -16.70 16.49 -23.08
N GLY A 165 -17.24 16.36 -21.88
CA GLY A 165 -18.53 15.68 -21.62
C GLY A 165 -18.51 14.51 -20.65
N SER A 166 -17.41 13.80 -20.50
CA SER A 166 -17.37 12.57 -19.70
C SER A 166 -17.28 12.78 -18.18
N GLY A 167 -17.22 13.96 -17.64
CA GLY A 167 -17.29 14.22 -16.19
C GLY A 167 -16.43 13.36 -15.23
N GLY A 168 -15.75 12.38 -15.76
CA GLY A 168 -15.01 11.37 -15.00
C GLY A 168 -13.63 11.86 -14.52
N MET A 169 -13.24 11.39 -13.34
CA MET A 169 -11.91 11.56 -12.76
C MET A 169 -11.22 10.20 -12.67
N SER A 170 -9.90 10.22 -12.86
CA SER A 170 -9.10 9.05 -12.48
C SER A 170 -8.86 9.04 -10.97
N GLY A 171 -8.99 7.85 -10.36
CA GLY A 171 -8.73 7.63 -8.95
C GLY A 171 -7.77 6.47 -8.73
N ARG A 172 -6.84 6.60 -7.78
CA ARG A 172 -5.82 5.58 -7.45
C ARG A 172 -5.03 5.13 -8.68
N VAL A 173 -4.28 6.05 -9.29
CA VAL A 173 -3.40 5.73 -10.42
C VAL A 173 -1.96 5.69 -9.95
N GLU A 174 -1.26 4.62 -10.26
CA GLU A 174 0.16 4.45 -10.00
C GLU A 174 0.95 4.42 -11.32
N LEU A 175 2.00 5.24 -11.40
CA LEU A 175 2.98 5.22 -12.48
C LEU A 175 4.36 5.05 -11.86
N THR A 176 4.96 3.88 -12.05
CA THR A 176 6.20 3.52 -11.37
C THR A 176 7.24 2.92 -12.30
N ASP A 177 8.51 3.13 -11.93
CA ASP A 177 9.67 2.45 -12.50
C ASP A 177 9.73 2.44 -14.03
N SER A 178 9.28 3.55 -14.64
CA SER A 178 9.11 3.69 -16.08
C SER A 178 10.07 4.73 -16.67
N ALA A 179 10.50 4.51 -17.91
CA ALA A 179 11.31 5.44 -18.69
C ALA A 179 10.46 6.10 -19.77
N LEU A 180 10.12 7.36 -19.59
CA LEU A 180 9.23 8.11 -20.48
C LEU A 180 10.00 9.26 -21.11
N SER A 181 10.00 9.37 -22.43
CA SER A 181 10.83 10.33 -23.11
C SER A 181 10.23 10.94 -24.39
N GLY A 182 10.56 12.20 -24.62
CA GLY A 182 10.40 12.82 -25.92
C GLY A 182 8.99 13.30 -26.28
N GLY A 183 8.07 13.37 -25.32
CA GLY A 183 6.74 13.93 -25.57
C GLY A 183 6.79 15.34 -26.19
N GLN A 184 6.01 15.60 -27.24
CA GLN A 184 5.97 16.93 -27.86
C GLN A 184 5.29 17.97 -26.94
N ARG A 185 4.36 17.53 -26.11
CA ARG A 185 3.77 18.29 -25.01
C ARG A 185 4.53 17.94 -23.72
N ASP A 186 3.85 17.58 -22.68
CA ASP A 186 4.50 17.10 -21.44
C ASP A 186 4.87 15.62 -21.57
N VAL A 187 5.86 15.15 -20.82
CA VAL A 187 6.13 13.71 -20.74
C VAL A 187 4.97 13.02 -20.02
N VAL A 188 4.61 13.52 -18.85
CA VAL A 188 3.42 13.07 -18.11
C VAL A 188 2.50 14.27 -17.87
N SER A 189 1.22 14.13 -18.21
CA SER A 189 0.21 15.16 -18.02
C SER A 189 -0.99 14.61 -17.24
N ILE A 190 -1.33 15.27 -16.14
CA ILE A 190 -2.36 14.84 -15.20
C ILE A 190 -3.41 15.93 -15.07
N PHE A 191 -4.69 15.55 -15.20
CA PHE A 191 -5.84 16.44 -15.14
C PHE A 191 -6.83 15.97 -14.09
N GLY A 192 -6.87 16.59 -12.92
CA GLY A 192 -7.76 16.20 -11.84
C GLY A 192 -7.61 14.71 -11.47
N ALA A 193 -6.92 14.42 -10.41
CA ALA A 193 -6.70 13.05 -9.94
C ALA A 193 -6.82 12.98 -8.43
N VAL A 194 -7.26 11.82 -7.96
CA VAL A 194 -7.34 11.52 -6.52
C VAL A 194 -6.58 10.22 -6.25
N GLY A 195 -5.64 10.26 -5.29
CA GLY A 195 -4.82 9.09 -4.96
C GLY A 195 -3.82 8.74 -6.07
N LEU A 196 -3.05 9.75 -6.54
CA LEU A 196 -2.06 9.55 -7.60
C LEU A 196 -0.68 9.28 -7.01
N ARG A 197 0.00 8.26 -7.52
CA ARG A 197 1.41 7.97 -7.21
C ARG A 197 2.25 7.97 -8.49
N VAL A 198 3.28 8.83 -8.53
CA VAL A 198 4.30 8.86 -9.60
C VAL A 198 5.66 8.67 -8.96
N ALA A 199 6.27 7.49 -9.09
CA ALA A 199 7.46 7.17 -8.33
C ALA A 199 8.52 6.36 -9.11
N GLY A 200 9.80 6.69 -8.89
CA GLY A 200 10.92 5.92 -9.47
C GLY A 200 11.09 6.07 -10.98
N ASN A 201 10.40 7.02 -11.64
CA ASN A 201 10.42 7.14 -13.09
C ASN A 201 11.57 8.03 -13.59
N LEU A 202 12.01 7.77 -14.83
CA LEU A 202 12.80 8.68 -15.63
C LEU A 202 11.87 9.45 -16.58
N LEU A 203 11.72 10.78 -16.38
CA LEU A 203 10.87 11.65 -17.18
C LEU A 203 11.75 12.65 -17.95
N SER A 204 11.92 12.45 -19.25
CA SER A 204 12.95 13.19 -19.97
C SER A 204 12.54 13.74 -21.33
N GLY A 205 13.22 14.80 -21.75
CA GLY A 205 13.25 15.22 -23.14
C GLY A 205 11.92 15.74 -23.71
N ALA A 206 10.99 16.27 -22.91
CA ALA A 206 9.83 16.99 -23.43
C ALA A 206 10.28 18.11 -24.40
N ARG A 207 9.69 18.19 -25.61
CA ARG A 207 10.25 18.97 -26.74
C ARG A 207 9.56 20.31 -26.96
N GLY A 208 8.26 20.41 -26.68
CA GLY A 208 7.47 21.61 -26.92
C GLY A 208 7.90 22.80 -26.03
N ALA A 209 7.77 24.01 -26.51
CA ALA A 209 8.09 25.19 -25.71
C ALA A 209 7.24 25.21 -24.42
N GLY A 210 7.91 25.20 -23.28
CA GLY A 210 7.26 25.12 -21.96
C GLY A 210 6.71 23.76 -21.56
N ALA A 211 6.93 22.69 -22.34
CA ALA A 211 6.50 21.32 -22.04
C ALA A 211 7.27 20.76 -20.84
N ALA A 212 6.55 20.33 -19.82
CA ALA A 212 7.11 19.84 -18.56
C ALA A 212 7.48 18.36 -18.62
N GLY A 213 8.36 17.92 -17.72
CA GLY A 213 8.55 16.50 -17.46
C GLY A 213 7.28 15.91 -16.83
N LEU A 214 6.77 16.53 -15.77
CA LEU A 214 5.50 16.20 -15.15
C LEU A 214 4.64 17.47 -15.02
N HIS A 215 3.44 17.43 -15.56
CA HIS A 215 2.47 18.53 -15.48
C HIS A 215 1.21 18.05 -14.78
N ILE A 216 0.94 18.60 -13.61
CA ILE A 216 -0.28 18.35 -12.83
C ILE A 216 -1.10 19.61 -12.85
N ARG A 217 -2.31 19.53 -13.36
CA ARG A 217 -3.23 20.68 -13.43
C ARG A 217 -4.57 20.37 -12.79
N ALA A 218 -5.14 21.37 -12.14
CA ALA A 218 -6.54 21.35 -11.78
C ALA A 218 -7.36 21.27 -13.07
N ALA A 219 -8.29 20.34 -13.13
CA ALA A 219 -9.10 20.16 -14.32
C ALA A 219 -10.07 21.35 -14.53
N ASP A 220 -10.43 21.58 -15.78
CA ASP A 220 -11.23 22.72 -16.26
C ASP A 220 -12.64 22.88 -15.66
N ARG A 221 -13.04 22.03 -14.70
CA ARG A 221 -14.42 21.98 -14.18
C ARG A 221 -14.51 21.77 -12.67
N GLY A 222 -13.58 22.29 -11.90
CA GLY A 222 -13.60 22.11 -10.43
C GLY A 222 -13.30 20.69 -9.96
N GLN A 223 -12.73 19.86 -10.81
CA GLN A 223 -12.30 18.52 -10.43
C GLN A 223 -11.14 18.60 -9.44
N PRO A 224 -11.17 17.87 -8.33
CA PRO A 224 -10.14 17.94 -7.32
C PRO A 224 -8.82 17.31 -7.78
N THR A 225 -7.73 17.83 -7.23
CA THR A 225 -6.40 17.22 -7.27
C THR A 225 -6.00 16.94 -5.82
N LEU A 226 -6.25 15.71 -5.38
CA LEU A 226 -6.11 15.31 -3.98
C LEU A 226 -5.19 14.11 -3.86
N ASP A 227 -4.40 14.09 -2.78
CA ASP A 227 -3.59 12.93 -2.43
C ASP A 227 -2.65 12.51 -3.58
N VAL A 228 -1.75 13.43 -3.93
CA VAL A 228 -0.80 13.29 -5.05
C VAL A 228 0.61 13.13 -4.51
N HIS A 229 1.22 11.99 -4.78
CA HIS A 229 2.58 11.68 -4.35
C HIS A 229 3.51 11.54 -5.55
N VAL A 230 4.49 12.43 -5.65
CA VAL A 230 5.54 12.42 -6.68
C VAL A 230 6.87 12.22 -6.00
N ALA A 231 7.44 11.02 -6.07
CA ALA A 231 8.59 10.67 -5.25
C ALA A 231 9.70 9.94 -6.01
N GLY A 232 10.96 10.35 -5.77
CA GLY A 232 12.12 9.62 -6.28
C GLY A 232 12.25 9.58 -7.80
N ASN A 233 11.58 10.47 -8.53
CA ASN A 233 11.69 10.51 -9.98
C ASN A 233 12.93 11.28 -10.42
N LYS A 234 13.52 10.87 -11.54
CA LYS A 234 14.58 11.59 -12.25
C LYS A 234 13.98 12.33 -13.43
N VAL A 235 13.94 13.67 -13.35
CA VAL A 235 13.28 14.55 -14.32
C VAL A 235 14.33 15.36 -15.06
N VAL A 236 14.58 15.03 -16.35
CA VAL A 236 15.80 15.48 -17.02
C VAL A 236 15.54 16.13 -18.38
N GLY A 237 16.15 17.29 -18.58
CA GLY A 237 16.34 17.86 -19.92
C GLY A 237 15.06 18.29 -20.63
N ASN A 238 14.00 18.59 -19.91
CA ASN A 238 12.72 18.98 -20.48
C ASN A 238 12.75 20.44 -20.95
N ALA A 239 12.04 20.74 -22.04
CA ALA A 239 11.97 22.09 -22.59
C ALA A 239 11.28 23.05 -21.62
N GLY A 240 10.28 22.60 -20.90
CA GLY A 240 9.59 23.27 -19.82
C GLY A 240 10.16 22.97 -18.44
N PRO A 241 9.43 23.31 -17.36
CA PRO A 241 9.78 22.96 -15.99
C PRO A 241 9.99 21.45 -15.84
N GLY A 242 10.80 21.03 -14.87
CA GLY A 242 10.84 19.63 -14.54
C GLY A 242 9.47 19.15 -14.05
N ILE A 243 8.92 19.82 -13.03
CA ILE A 243 7.58 19.59 -12.52
C ILE A 243 6.79 20.91 -12.57
N PHE A 244 5.58 20.86 -13.10
CA PHE A 244 4.66 22.00 -13.12
C PHE A 244 3.35 21.63 -12.43
N LEU A 245 3.08 22.27 -11.29
CA LEU A 245 1.79 22.25 -10.62
C LEU A 245 0.99 23.47 -11.07
N ASP A 246 0.04 23.29 -11.98
CA ASP A 246 -0.86 24.33 -12.47
C ASP A 246 -2.22 24.22 -11.76
N LEU A 247 -2.26 24.75 -10.55
CA LEU A 247 -3.43 24.75 -9.67
C LEU A 247 -4.20 26.06 -9.79
N ALA A 248 -4.01 26.80 -10.88
CA ALA A 248 -4.78 28.01 -11.16
C ALA A 248 -6.19 27.63 -11.62
N PRO A 249 -7.25 28.32 -11.10
CA PRO A 249 -8.60 28.05 -11.54
C PRO A 249 -8.74 28.41 -13.03
N ALA A 250 -9.12 27.43 -13.82
CA ALA A 250 -9.61 27.68 -15.16
C ALA A 250 -11.10 28.04 -15.07
N ASN A 251 -11.52 29.09 -15.76
CA ASN A 251 -12.93 29.51 -15.84
C ASN A 251 -13.60 29.92 -14.51
N GLY A 252 -12.84 30.42 -13.53
CA GLY A 252 -13.37 30.96 -12.27
C GLY A 252 -13.97 29.95 -11.29
N LEU A 253 -13.87 28.66 -11.58
CA LEU A 253 -14.33 27.61 -10.67
C LEU A 253 -13.33 27.40 -9.51
N PRO A 254 -13.82 27.07 -8.31
CA PRO A 254 -12.93 26.79 -7.18
C PRO A 254 -12.03 25.58 -7.45
N VAL A 255 -10.76 25.74 -7.14
CA VAL A 255 -9.79 24.66 -7.18
C VAL A 255 -9.77 23.96 -5.83
N ILE A 256 -9.91 22.64 -5.84
CA ILE A 256 -9.73 21.78 -4.69
C ILE A 256 -8.40 21.02 -4.90
N ALA A 257 -7.38 21.41 -4.13
CA ALA A 257 -6.05 20.82 -4.24
C ALA A 257 -5.42 20.68 -2.86
N SER A 258 -5.24 19.45 -2.37
CA SER A 258 -4.62 19.16 -1.08
C SER A 258 -3.91 17.82 -1.08
N GLY A 259 -3.02 17.61 -0.08
CA GLY A 259 -2.27 16.36 0.02
C GLY A 259 -1.28 16.16 -1.13
N ILE A 260 -0.71 17.24 -1.69
CA ILE A 260 0.26 17.16 -2.78
C ILE A 260 1.67 17.13 -2.20
N GLU A 261 2.41 16.09 -2.52
CA GLU A 261 3.78 15.90 -2.06
C GLU A 261 4.73 15.66 -3.22
N LEU A 262 5.80 16.46 -3.28
CA LEU A 262 6.91 16.28 -4.22
C LEU A 262 8.18 16.03 -3.41
N VAL A 263 8.64 14.78 -3.37
CA VAL A 263 9.69 14.35 -2.43
C VAL A 263 10.80 13.59 -3.15
N ARG A 264 12.05 13.95 -2.87
CA ARG A 264 13.26 13.26 -3.37
C ARG A 264 13.31 13.09 -4.89
N ASN A 265 12.75 14.04 -5.63
CA ASN A 265 12.91 14.04 -7.08
C ASN A 265 14.24 14.70 -7.46
N GLU A 266 14.93 14.16 -8.45
CA GLU A 266 16.12 14.75 -9.05
C GLU A 266 15.72 15.49 -10.33
N LEU A 267 15.85 16.82 -10.32
CA LEU A 267 15.47 17.67 -11.44
C LEU A 267 16.73 18.26 -12.09
N VAL A 268 17.06 17.82 -13.30
CA VAL A 268 18.33 18.13 -13.96
C VAL A 268 18.13 18.76 -15.33
N GLY A 269 18.70 19.93 -15.55
CA GLY A 269 18.78 20.56 -16.87
C GLY A 269 17.42 20.87 -17.52
N ASN A 270 16.37 21.12 -16.73
CA ASN A 270 15.04 21.44 -17.23
C ASN A 270 14.86 22.94 -17.55
N ALA A 271 13.71 23.31 -18.06
CA ALA A 271 13.29 24.68 -18.44
C ALA A 271 14.12 25.29 -19.56
N ARG A 272 14.65 24.50 -20.48
CA ARG A 272 15.54 24.96 -21.56
C ARG A 272 14.87 25.94 -22.52
N LYS A 273 13.58 25.74 -22.83
CA LYS A 273 12.76 26.55 -23.74
C LYS A 273 11.54 27.13 -23.01
N SER A 274 11.61 27.30 -21.69
CA SER A 274 10.52 27.90 -20.91
C SER A 274 10.48 29.43 -21.10
N PRO A 275 9.29 30.03 -21.16
CA PRO A 275 9.13 31.47 -20.99
C PRO A 275 9.57 31.86 -19.57
N PRO A 276 9.93 33.13 -19.34
CA PRO A 276 10.50 33.62 -18.08
C PRO A 276 9.66 33.23 -16.84
N ASP A 277 8.35 33.28 -16.98
CA ASP A 277 7.37 32.99 -15.93
C ASP A 277 7.20 31.49 -15.61
N ARG A 278 7.92 30.61 -16.30
CA ARG A 278 7.95 29.14 -16.08
C ARG A 278 9.36 28.57 -16.04
N ARG A 279 10.38 29.40 -15.87
CA ARG A 279 11.79 28.95 -15.80
C ARG A 279 12.16 28.53 -14.41
N ALA A 280 11.93 27.24 -14.10
CA ALA A 280 12.35 26.65 -12.85
C ALA A 280 12.44 25.12 -12.94
N GLY A 281 13.10 24.50 -11.95
CA GLY A 281 13.02 23.07 -11.74
C GLY A 281 11.58 22.65 -11.42
N ILE A 282 10.97 23.30 -10.41
CA ILE A 282 9.55 23.16 -10.06
C ILE A 282 8.85 24.52 -10.22
N VAL A 283 7.68 24.51 -10.83
CA VAL A 283 6.78 25.67 -10.88
C VAL A 283 5.47 25.33 -10.19
N ILE A 284 5.01 26.20 -9.29
CA ILE A 284 3.71 26.12 -8.64
C ILE A 284 2.92 27.37 -9.01
N ALA A 285 1.80 27.20 -9.69
CA ALA A 285 0.88 28.28 -10.06
C ALA A 285 -0.50 28.03 -9.45
N GLY A 286 -1.10 29.07 -8.86
CA GLY A 286 -2.41 28.96 -8.21
C GLY A 286 -2.36 28.27 -6.84
N GLY A 287 -3.45 27.61 -6.48
CA GLY A 287 -3.64 26.92 -5.21
C GLY A 287 -5.11 26.72 -4.90
N GLN A 288 -5.41 26.13 -3.75
CA GLN A 288 -6.79 25.92 -3.31
C GLN A 288 -7.53 27.26 -3.13
N SER A 289 -8.77 27.32 -3.55
CA SER A 289 -9.55 28.58 -3.60
C SER A 289 -9.78 29.21 -2.24
N ASP A 290 -9.85 28.42 -1.17
CA ASP A 290 -9.98 28.89 0.21
C ASP A 290 -8.63 29.24 0.89
N GLY A 291 -7.52 29.09 0.17
CA GLY A 291 -6.18 29.39 0.65
C GLY A 291 -5.59 28.35 1.63
N LYS A 292 -6.23 27.21 1.82
CA LYS A 292 -5.80 26.16 2.78
C LYS A 292 -5.04 25.00 2.17
N GLY A 293 -4.96 24.93 0.83
CA GLY A 293 -4.22 23.88 0.12
C GLY A 293 -2.72 23.96 0.38
N GLN A 294 -2.11 22.81 0.68
CA GLN A 294 -0.67 22.71 0.94
C GLN A 294 0.01 21.82 -0.10
N VAL A 295 1.21 22.26 -0.52
CA VAL A 295 2.13 21.45 -1.31
C VAL A 295 3.39 21.23 -0.48
N VAL A 296 3.71 19.98 -0.19
CA VAL A 296 4.93 19.59 0.54
C VAL A 296 6.06 19.38 -0.46
N LEU A 297 7.18 20.07 -0.25
CA LEU A 297 8.41 19.91 -1.04
C LEU A 297 9.51 19.46 -0.09
N ALA A 298 10.01 18.23 -0.24
CA ALA A 298 11.07 17.72 0.61
C ALA A 298 12.15 17.02 -0.20
N GLU A 299 13.40 17.24 0.14
CA GLU A 299 14.56 16.50 -0.35
C GLU A 299 14.71 16.46 -1.90
N ASN A 300 14.09 17.41 -2.63
CA ASN A 300 14.27 17.48 -4.06
C ASN A 300 15.64 18.07 -4.42
N LEU A 301 16.33 17.41 -5.35
CA LEU A 301 17.65 17.83 -5.82
C LEU A 301 17.53 18.59 -7.14
N PHE A 302 18.12 19.77 -7.20
CA PHE A 302 18.08 20.63 -8.40
C PHE A 302 19.48 20.83 -8.95
N ARG A 303 19.70 20.50 -10.24
CA ARG A 303 20.99 20.66 -10.91
C ARG A 303 20.81 21.24 -12.31
N GLY A 304 21.46 22.34 -12.63
CA GLY A 304 21.55 22.89 -13.99
C GLY A 304 20.20 23.25 -14.65
N ASN A 305 19.12 23.40 -13.89
CA ASN A 305 17.85 23.87 -14.43
C ASN A 305 17.98 25.35 -14.82
N ARG A 306 17.35 25.77 -15.93
CA ARG A 306 17.34 27.15 -16.31
C ARG A 306 16.37 27.94 -15.42
N GLY A 307 16.88 28.98 -14.73
CA GLY A 307 16.12 29.78 -13.78
C GLY A 307 16.20 29.23 -12.34
N GLN A 308 15.16 29.40 -11.56
CA GLN A 308 15.11 29.07 -10.13
C GLN A 308 14.93 27.59 -9.87
N ALA A 309 15.34 27.11 -8.71
CA ALA A 309 14.99 25.76 -8.27
C ALA A 309 13.45 25.61 -8.14
N LEU A 310 12.82 26.58 -7.46
CA LEU A 310 11.38 26.66 -7.23
C LEU A 310 10.86 28.05 -7.63
N LEU A 311 9.82 28.08 -8.45
CA LEU A 311 9.11 29.31 -8.83
C LEU A 311 7.65 29.22 -8.38
N LYS A 312 7.22 30.15 -7.52
CA LYS A 312 5.82 30.32 -7.14
C LYS A 312 5.21 31.45 -7.95
N ARG A 313 4.11 31.17 -8.65
CA ARG A 313 3.34 32.17 -9.40
C ARG A 313 2.09 32.58 -8.61
N LYS A 314 1.50 33.73 -8.95
CA LYS A 314 0.29 34.31 -8.31
C LYS A 314 -0.68 33.22 -7.86
N GLY A 315 -0.87 33.06 -6.54
CA GLY A 315 -1.77 32.07 -5.95
C GLY A 315 -1.56 31.90 -4.44
N ARG A 316 -2.55 31.32 -3.78
CA ARG A 316 -2.60 31.15 -2.32
C ARG A 316 -2.05 29.80 -1.84
N ALA A 317 -1.32 29.06 -2.68
CA ALA A 317 -0.70 27.81 -2.25
C ALA A 317 0.42 28.10 -1.24
N VAL A 318 0.25 27.61 -0.03
CA VAL A 318 1.32 27.59 0.97
C VAL A 318 2.22 26.40 0.63
N ALA A 319 3.28 26.62 -0.14
CA ALA A 319 4.33 25.63 -0.27
C ALA A 319 5.15 25.66 1.02
N MET A 320 5.01 24.65 1.84
CA MET A 320 5.93 24.40 2.94
C MET A 320 7.13 23.66 2.35
N ALA A 321 8.21 24.42 2.09
CA ALA A 321 9.51 23.82 1.94
C ALA A 321 9.87 23.27 3.34
N ALA A 322 9.87 21.96 3.52
CA ALA A 322 10.79 21.38 4.47
C ALA A 322 12.15 21.86 3.99
N GLY A 323 12.84 22.66 4.79
CA GLY A 323 14.08 23.31 4.41
C GLY A 323 15.03 22.32 3.76
N PRO A 324 15.94 22.78 2.87
CA PRO A 324 16.96 21.91 2.37
C PRO A 324 17.62 21.31 3.62
N ARG A 325 17.56 19.99 3.79
CA ARG A 325 18.55 19.36 4.65
C ARG A 325 19.89 19.74 4.04
N THR A 326 20.55 20.69 4.67
CA THR A 326 21.96 20.89 4.48
C THR A 326 22.57 19.53 4.73
N THR A 327 23.17 18.95 3.69
CA THR A 327 24.09 17.82 3.68
C THR A 327 23.69 16.66 4.58
N ALA A 328 23.68 15.44 4.01
CA ALA A 328 23.73 14.23 4.82
C ALA A 328 24.68 14.50 5.98
N PRO A 329 24.31 14.22 7.24
CA PRO A 329 25.27 14.30 8.33
C PRO A 329 26.42 13.40 7.92
N THR A 330 27.59 14.00 7.66
CA THR A 330 28.86 13.30 7.69
C THR A 330 28.88 12.52 8.99
N ALA A 331 29.32 11.28 8.92
CA ALA A 331 29.50 10.37 10.05
C ALA A 331 30.12 11.11 11.26
N GLY A 332 29.28 11.48 12.21
CA GLY A 332 29.61 12.29 13.37
C GLY A 332 28.37 12.45 14.24
N GLY A 333 27.95 11.41 14.93
CA GLY A 333 27.47 11.37 16.29
C GLY A 333 26.15 12.03 16.69
N ALA A 334 25.29 12.51 15.81
CA ALA A 334 23.93 12.89 16.20
C ALA A 334 22.92 11.89 15.63
N GLU A 335 22.25 11.15 16.50
CA GLU A 335 21.23 10.18 16.16
C GLU A 335 20.11 10.87 15.37
N ARG A 336 19.78 10.38 14.19
CA ARG A 336 18.69 10.88 13.36
C ARG A 336 17.38 10.72 14.13
N ASP A 337 16.59 11.78 14.26
CA ASP A 337 15.24 11.75 14.86
C ASP A 337 14.24 12.42 13.91
N ASP A 338 13.40 11.60 13.26
CA ASP A 338 12.39 12.04 12.31
C ASP A 338 11.01 12.25 12.97
N THR A 339 10.90 12.12 14.31
CA THR A 339 9.64 12.12 15.04
C THR A 339 8.79 13.36 14.75
N ALA A 340 9.38 14.55 14.89
CA ALA A 340 8.64 15.79 14.72
C ALA A 340 8.10 15.94 13.28
N TRP A 341 8.87 15.51 12.30
CA TRP A 341 8.50 15.57 10.91
C TRP A 341 7.37 14.57 10.57
N LEU A 342 7.52 13.31 11.02
CA LEU A 342 6.50 12.27 10.83
C LEU A 342 5.21 12.62 11.57
N GLN A 343 5.31 13.07 12.83
CA GLN A 343 4.16 13.43 13.62
C GLN A 343 3.40 14.63 13.04
N ALA A 344 4.12 15.64 12.54
CA ALA A 344 3.48 16.77 11.89
C ALA A 344 2.70 16.36 10.63
N ARG A 345 3.07 15.30 9.96
CA ARG A 345 2.31 14.74 8.83
C ARG A 345 1.04 14.03 9.32
N LEU A 346 1.17 13.23 10.37
CA LEU A 346 0.03 12.53 10.99
C LEU A 346 -0.98 13.49 11.62
N ASP A 347 -0.54 14.65 12.09
CA ASP A 347 -1.39 15.65 12.73
C ASP A 347 -2.15 16.54 11.73
N ARG A 348 -1.75 16.59 10.47
CA ARG A 348 -2.29 17.56 9.50
C ARG A 348 -3.64 17.19 8.91
N SER A 349 -3.95 15.91 8.72
CA SER A 349 -5.25 15.51 8.14
C SER A 349 -5.45 14.00 8.09
N ALA A 350 -6.70 13.59 7.95
CA ALA A 350 -7.09 12.33 7.31
C ALA A 350 -6.52 12.26 5.89
N GLY A 351 -6.07 11.08 5.44
CA GLY A 351 -5.56 10.85 4.09
C GLY A 351 -4.36 9.91 4.05
N THR A 352 -3.74 9.79 2.89
CA THR A 352 -2.62 8.87 2.69
C THR A 352 -1.28 9.54 2.97
N ILE A 353 -0.49 8.93 3.83
CA ILE A 353 0.90 9.27 4.12
C ILE A 353 1.78 8.20 3.51
N PHE A 354 2.44 8.52 2.43
CA PHE A 354 3.41 7.63 1.82
C PHE A 354 4.80 7.86 2.44
N LEU A 355 5.43 6.78 2.91
CA LEU A 355 6.78 6.76 3.46
C LEU A 355 7.70 6.02 2.48
N PRO A 356 8.40 6.73 1.63
CA PRO A 356 9.26 6.09 0.65
C PRO A 356 10.48 5.41 1.28
N LYS A 357 10.94 4.32 0.69
CA LYS A 357 12.18 3.65 1.09
C LYS A 357 13.35 4.63 1.04
N LEU A 358 14.15 4.68 2.10
CA LEU A 358 15.34 5.52 2.15
C LEU A 358 16.52 4.86 1.42
N PRO A 359 17.46 5.65 0.86
CA PRO A 359 18.67 5.10 0.25
C PRO A 359 19.48 4.26 1.23
N ASN A 360 20.23 3.28 0.71
CA ASN A 360 21.12 2.39 1.46
C ASN A 360 20.40 1.62 2.58
N ASP A 361 19.12 1.26 2.38
CA ASP A 361 18.28 0.57 3.35
C ASP A 361 18.21 1.25 4.73
N SER A 362 18.47 2.57 4.78
CA SER A 362 18.36 3.35 6.00
C SER A 362 16.93 3.40 6.50
N CYS A 363 16.76 3.45 7.82
CA CYS A 363 15.44 3.57 8.44
C CYS A 363 15.13 5.02 8.80
N TYR A 364 13.84 5.38 8.78
CA TYR A 364 13.34 6.52 9.54
C TYR A 364 13.48 6.20 11.02
N ALA A 365 14.10 7.11 11.77
CA ALA A 365 14.25 6.95 13.21
C ALA A 365 13.20 7.81 13.92
N THR A 366 12.35 7.20 14.75
CA THR A 366 11.24 7.93 15.37
C THR A 366 10.96 7.45 16.78
N ARG A 367 10.57 8.38 17.64
CA ARG A 367 9.83 8.06 18.87
C ARG A 367 8.42 7.67 18.51
N GLY A 368 7.67 7.10 19.43
CA GLY A 368 6.28 6.70 19.20
C GLY A 368 5.44 7.80 18.55
N LEU A 369 4.66 7.44 17.54
CA LEU A 369 3.85 8.34 16.71
C LEU A 369 2.36 8.15 17.00
N TRP A 370 1.62 9.24 17.21
CA TRP A 370 0.17 9.22 17.35
C TRP A 370 -0.52 9.21 15.98
N VAL A 371 -1.38 8.21 15.77
CA VAL A 371 -2.30 8.14 14.63
C VAL A 371 -3.71 8.34 15.13
N SER A 372 -4.21 9.57 15.04
CA SER A 372 -5.45 9.99 15.73
C SER A 372 -6.55 10.54 14.81
N HIS A 373 -6.32 10.52 13.51
CA HIS A 373 -7.30 10.97 12.52
C HIS A 373 -7.99 9.81 11.83
N ASP A 374 -9.28 9.95 11.61
CA ASP A 374 -10.08 9.02 10.79
C ASP A 374 -9.56 8.95 9.35
N ARG A 375 -9.75 7.81 8.69
CA ARG A 375 -9.41 7.60 7.28
C ARG A 375 -7.93 7.89 6.97
N THR A 376 -7.06 7.59 7.91
CA THR A 376 -5.61 7.73 7.72
C THR A 376 -5.05 6.47 7.09
N THR A 377 -4.34 6.62 5.99
CA THR A 377 -3.56 5.54 5.37
C THR A 377 -2.07 5.84 5.46
N ILE A 378 -1.31 4.97 6.06
CA ILE A 378 0.16 5.02 6.10
C ILE A 378 0.66 3.86 5.26
N THR A 379 1.37 4.15 4.19
CA THR A 379 1.87 3.13 3.28
C THR A 379 3.28 3.45 2.79
N SER A 380 3.92 2.48 2.16
CA SER A 380 5.33 2.56 1.78
C SER A 380 5.63 1.69 0.56
N ASP A 381 6.80 1.86 -0.01
CA ASP A 381 7.46 0.96 -0.96
C ASP A 381 8.52 0.07 -0.26
N GLY A 382 8.27 -0.32 1.00
CA GLY A 382 9.19 -1.11 1.80
C GLY A 382 10.14 -0.26 2.66
N ALA A 383 9.70 0.94 3.08
CA ALA A 383 10.48 1.76 4.00
C ALA A 383 10.63 1.08 5.36
N CYS A 384 11.81 1.28 5.96
CA CYS A 384 12.12 0.87 7.32
C CYS A 384 11.89 2.03 8.30
N ILE A 385 11.29 1.72 9.46
CA ILE A 385 11.17 2.62 10.60
C ILE A 385 11.81 1.95 11.82
N VAL A 386 12.71 2.64 12.50
CA VAL A 386 13.31 2.20 13.77
C VAL A 386 12.85 3.05 14.93
N SER A 387 12.49 2.41 16.04
CA SER A 387 12.08 3.12 17.27
C SER A 387 13.27 3.76 17.99
N LEU A 388 13.07 4.99 18.47
CA LEU A 388 13.95 5.70 19.40
C LEU A 388 13.39 5.71 20.84
N GLY A 389 12.27 5.05 21.10
CA GLY A 389 11.60 4.99 22.39
C GLY A 389 10.25 5.71 22.43
N LEU A 390 9.78 5.99 23.64
CA LEU A 390 8.46 6.59 23.87
C LEU A 390 8.29 7.93 23.14
N GLY A 391 7.12 8.08 22.54
CA GLY A 391 6.71 9.33 21.90
C GLY A 391 6.12 10.35 22.89
N PRO A 392 5.57 11.45 22.37
CA PRO A 392 5.01 12.51 23.20
C PRO A 392 3.75 12.05 23.96
N VAL A 393 3.54 12.62 25.14
CA VAL A 393 2.29 12.49 25.88
C VAL A 393 1.23 13.38 25.22
N ARG A 394 0.09 12.81 24.85
CA ARG A 394 -1.04 13.56 24.26
C ARG A 394 -2.39 13.24 24.87
N LEU A 395 -2.44 12.24 25.73
CA LEU A 395 -3.65 11.83 26.42
C LEU A 395 -3.33 11.59 27.90
N HIS A 396 -4.32 11.70 28.75
CA HIS A 396 -4.25 11.26 30.14
C HIS A 396 -5.33 10.20 30.38
N SER A 397 -5.03 9.25 31.23
CA SER A 397 -6.00 8.23 31.68
C SER A 397 -7.14 8.89 32.44
N ILE A 398 -8.15 8.13 32.82
CA ILE A 398 -9.24 8.59 33.67
C ILE A 398 -8.73 9.00 35.07
N ASP A 399 -7.63 8.39 35.50
CA ASP A 399 -6.96 8.65 36.79
C ASP A 399 -5.95 9.80 36.70
N GLY A 400 -5.81 10.42 35.54
CA GLY A 400 -4.91 11.56 35.31
C GLY A 400 -3.49 11.17 34.86
N ASP A 401 -3.16 9.89 34.74
CA ASP A 401 -1.83 9.45 34.35
C ASP A 401 -1.51 9.80 32.90
N PRO A 402 -0.29 10.25 32.59
CA PRO A 402 0.09 10.61 31.25
C PRO A 402 0.24 9.38 30.36
N ILE A 403 -0.44 9.37 29.21
CA ILE A 403 -0.32 8.35 28.18
C ILE A 403 0.58 8.86 27.06
N ALA A 404 1.77 8.28 26.96
CA ALA A 404 2.70 8.51 25.87
C ALA A 404 2.44 7.53 24.72
N ALA A 405 2.84 7.88 23.49
CA ALA A 405 2.83 6.94 22.39
C ALA A 405 3.87 5.84 22.67
N SER A 406 3.41 4.71 23.13
CA SER A 406 4.23 3.54 23.52
C SER A 406 4.37 2.51 22.41
N ALA A 407 4.12 2.89 21.17
CA ALA A 407 4.32 2.09 19.95
C ALA A 407 4.91 2.95 18.85
N VAL A 408 5.57 2.33 17.86
CA VAL A 408 6.02 3.06 16.68
C VAL A 408 4.83 3.75 16.02
N PHE A 409 3.71 3.05 15.86
CA PHE A 409 2.42 3.65 15.52
C PHE A 409 1.40 3.38 16.62
N PHE A 410 0.98 4.46 17.30
CA PHE A 410 0.01 4.44 18.37
C PHE A 410 -1.33 4.95 17.85
N VAL A 411 -2.20 4.04 17.44
CA VAL A 411 -3.52 4.34 16.86
C VAL A 411 -4.52 4.59 17.98
N ASN A 412 -4.71 5.85 18.37
CA ASN A 412 -5.59 6.23 19.47
C ASN A 412 -6.05 7.69 19.34
N ARG A 413 -7.08 8.06 20.07
CA ARG A 413 -7.50 9.46 20.24
C ARG A 413 -6.45 10.26 21.01
N THR A 414 -6.40 11.56 20.79
CA THR A 414 -5.50 12.48 21.51
C THR A 414 -6.20 13.28 22.60
N LYS A 415 -7.52 13.14 22.76
CA LYS A 415 -8.33 13.79 23.80
C LYS A 415 -9.42 12.83 24.25
N PRO A 416 -9.74 12.77 25.57
CA PRO A 416 -10.82 11.91 26.08
C PRO A 416 -12.20 12.18 25.46
N SER A 417 -12.48 13.43 25.08
CA SER A 417 -13.72 13.85 24.46
C SER A 417 -13.88 13.49 22.99
N LYS A 418 -12.81 12.99 22.34
CA LYS A 418 -12.88 12.53 20.94
C LYS A 418 -13.10 11.02 20.88
N PRO A 419 -13.83 10.51 19.86
CA PRO A 419 -13.88 9.08 19.62
C PRO A 419 -12.48 8.54 19.24
N ALA A 420 -12.30 7.23 19.37
CA ALA A 420 -11.15 6.55 18.80
C ALA A 420 -11.16 6.66 17.25
N PRO A 421 -10.00 6.69 16.61
CA PRO A 421 -9.93 6.84 15.15
C PRO A 421 -10.55 5.64 14.42
N VAL A 422 -11.19 5.93 13.28
CA VAL A 422 -11.84 4.91 12.42
C VAL A 422 -11.24 4.91 11.03
N ARG A 423 -11.15 3.70 10.43
CA ARG A 423 -10.62 3.49 9.07
C ARG A 423 -9.16 3.93 8.92
N VAL A 424 -8.28 3.34 9.74
CA VAL A 424 -6.84 3.52 9.61
C VAL A 424 -6.23 2.31 8.92
N THR A 425 -5.37 2.55 7.94
CA THR A 425 -4.58 1.51 7.25
C THR A 425 -3.09 1.80 7.44
N ILE A 426 -2.32 0.77 7.83
CA ILE A 426 -0.85 0.83 7.91
C ILE A 426 -0.31 -0.35 7.10
N SER A 427 0.48 -0.08 6.07
CA SER A 427 0.90 -1.13 5.14
C SER A 427 2.28 -0.95 4.53
N ASN A 428 2.86 -2.07 4.07
CA ASN A 428 4.12 -2.12 3.30
C ASN A 428 5.31 -1.48 4.03
N LEU A 429 5.44 -1.70 5.34
CA LEU A 429 6.48 -1.11 6.19
C LEU A 429 7.28 -2.18 6.91
N LYS A 430 8.57 -1.94 7.04
CA LYS A 430 9.42 -2.63 8.02
C LYS A 430 9.51 -1.80 9.30
N ILE A 431 9.17 -2.40 10.44
CA ILE A 431 9.19 -1.77 11.77
C ILE A 431 10.17 -2.51 12.65
N VAL A 432 11.18 -1.82 13.15
CA VAL A 432 12.20 -2.37 14.04
C VAL A 432 12.11 -1.69 15.40
N VAL A 433 11.95 -2.47 16.45
CA VAL A 433 11.94 -1.96 17.81
C VAL A 433 13.14 -2.54 18.57
N PRO A 434 14.21 -1.77 18.80
CA PRO A 434 15.38 -2.25 19.50
C PRO A 434 15.10 -2.71 20.93
N ASP A 435 15.86 -3.68 21.39
CA ASP A 435 15.83 -4.14 22.79
C ASP A 435 16.11 -2.99 23.78
N GLY A 436 15.64 -3.12 25.00
CA GLY A 436 15.81 -2.12 26.06
C GLY A 436 14.78 -0.99 26.07
N GLN A 437 13.90 -0.91 25.09
CA GLN A 437 12.79 0.03 25.05
C GLN A 437 11.51 -0.64 25.56
N SER A 438 10.65 0.09 26.30
CA SER A 438 9.34 -0.43 26.71
C SER A 438 8.26 -0.09 25.68
N MET A 439 8.43 -0.62 24.45
CA MET A 439 7.66 -0.25 23.26
C MET A 439 6.98 -1.44 22.59
N TYR A 440 5.88 -1.15 21.91
CA TYR A 440 5.21 -2.03 20.95
C TYR A 440 5.63 -1.66 19.52
N GLY A 441 5.47 -2.57 18.57
CA GLY A 441 5.55 -2.24 17.15
C GLY A 441 4.37 -1.35 16.74
N VAL A 442 3.15 -1.87 16.84
CA VAL A 442 1.90 -1.13 16.60
C VAL A 442 0.94 -1.34 17.76
N ALA A 443 0.31 -0.26 18.24
CA ALA A 443 -0.75 -0.33 19.24
C ALA A 443 -2.05 0.24 18.69
N VAL A 444 -3.15 -0.52 18.83
CA VAL A 444 -4.45 -0.23 18.22
C VAL A 444 -5.52 -0.07 19.28
N PHE A 445 -6.12 1.13 19.33
CA PHE A 445 -7.27 1.47 20.17
C PHE A 445 -8.43 2.05 19.35
N GLY A 446 -8.48 1.72 18.05
CA GLY A 446 -9.43 2.25 17.08
C GLY A 446 -10.37 1.21 16.49
N HIS A 447 -11.13 1.62 15.48
CA HIS A 447 -12.09 0.78 14.78
C HIS A 447 -11.83 0.76 13.28
N GLN A 448 -12.13 -0.36 12.60
CA GLN A 448 -11.91 -0.53 11.17
C GLN A 448 -10.43 -0.29 10.79
N ILE A 449 -9.54 -0.99 11.48
CA ILE A 449 -8.09 -0.85 11.30
C ILE A 449 -7.56 -1.98 10.44
N THR A 450 -6.74 -1.67 9.45
CA THR A 450 -6.06 -2.66 8.61
C THR A 450 -4.55 -2.51 8.75
N LEU A 451 -3.90 -3.57 9.17
CA LEU A 451 -2.45 -3.74 9.20
C LEU A 451 -2.09 -4.80 8.17
N SER A 452 -1.32 -4.46 7.14
CA SER A 452 -1.03 -5.42 6.07
C SER A 452 0.37 -5.28 5.47
N HIS A 453 0.95 -6.40 5.06
CA HIS A 453 2.29 -6.42 4.45
C HIS A 453 3.34 -5.72 5.33
N LEU A 454 3.25 -5.93 6.65
CA LEU A 454 4.20 -5.40 7.61
C LEU A 454 5.28 -6.44 7.92
N ASP A 455 6.51 -5.98 8.11
CA ASP A 455 7.62 -6.74 8.68
C ASP A 455 7.96 -6.10 10.03
N ILE A 456 7.43 -6.65 11.14
CA ILE A 456 7.64 -6.11 12.47
C ILE A 456 8.60 -7.03 13.23
N GLY A 457 9.67 -6.46 13.77
CA GLY A 457 10.67 -7.26 14.46
C GLY A 457 11.19 -6.69 15.75
N GLY A 458 11.36 -7.57 16.73
CA GLY A 458 12.11 -7.35 17.95
C GLY A 458 11.42 -6.55 19.06
N ALA A 459 10.10 -6.32 18.99
CA ALA A 459 9.42 -5.50 19.99
C ALA A 459 9.65 -6.04 21.42
N PRO A 460 10.17 -5.21 22.36
CA PRO A 460 10.37 -5.61 23.75
C PRO A 460 9.08 -5.91 24.52
N LYS A 461 7.94 -5.55 23.94
CA LYS A 461 6.60 -5.96 24.34
C LYS A 461 6.00 -6.83 23.24
N ASP A 462 4.88 -6.43 22.67
CA ASP A 462 4.24 -7.12 21.56
C ASP A 462 4.57 -6.44 20.23
N ASP A 463 4.66 -7.21 19.14
CA ASP A 463 4.77 -6.61 17.81
C ASP A 463 3.49 -5.84 17.47
N VAL A 464 2.32 -6.41 17.79
CA VAL A 464 1.03 -5.73 17.66
C VAL A 464 0.22 -5.93 18.94
N THR A 465 -0.24 -4.83 19.54
CA THR A 465 -1.21 -4.89 20.65
C THR A 465 -2.53 -4.20 20.26
N ILE A 466 -3.64 -4.84 20.59
CA ILE A 466 -5.00 -4.38 20.32
C ILE A 466 -5.74 -4.31 21.65
N SER A 467 -6.22 -3.14 22.03
CA SER A 467 -6.84 -2.97 23.34
C SER A 467 -7.96 -1.93 23.35
N GLY A 468 -8.99 -2.20 24.16
CA GLY A 468 -10.02 -1.23 24.50
C GLY A 468 -9.71 -0.40 25.76
N ARG A 469 -8.71 -0.79 26.54
CA ARG A 469 -8.51 -0.36 27.93
C ARG A 469 -8.22 1.14 28.15
N ALA A 470 -7.64 1.83 27.19
CA ALA A 470 -7.27 3.24 27.35
C ALA A 470 -8.45 4.19 27.61
N ASN A 471 -9.69 3.71 27.60
CA ASN A 471 -10.88 4.54 27.53
C ASN A 471 -12.07 4.08 28.39
N GLY A 472 -11.86 3.17 29.33
CA GLY A 472 -12.95 2.60 30.14
C GLY A 472 -14.03 1.92 29.28
N ASN A 473 -14.27 0.65 29.43
CA ASN A 473 -15.26 -0.18 28.70
C ASN A 473 -15.27 -0.08 27.16
N SER A 474 -14.25 0.51 26.55
CA SER A 474 -14.12 0.57 25.10
C SER A 474 -13.43 -0.68 24.57
N TYR A 475 -13.77 -1.09 23.38
CA TYR A 475 -13.14 -2.19 22.64
C TYR A 475 -12.57 -1.68 21.31
N ALA A 476 -11.59 -2.35 20.78
CA ALA A 476 -11.19 -2.19 19.38
C ALA A 476 -12.11 -3.02 18.48
N GLY A 477 -12.57 -2.45 17.38
CA GLY A 477 -13.54 -3.12 16.50
C GLY A 477 -13.09 -3.21 15.06
N SER A 478 -13.36 -4.35 14.41
CA SER A 478 -13.03 -4.61 13.00
C SER A 478 -11.55 -4.37 12.71
N VAL A 479 -10.67 -5.12 13.38
CA VAL A 479 -9.21 -5.05 13.17
C VAL A 479 -8.77 -6.20 12.28
N SER A 480 -8.03 -5.91 11.22
CA SER A 480 -7.46 -6.92 10.33
C SER A 480 -5.93 -6.85 10.33
N ILE A 481 -5.27 -7.98 10.51
CA ILE A 481 -3.81 -8.14 10.38
C ILE A 481 -3.57 -9.19 9.29
N LEU A 482 -3.03 -8.73 8.16
CA LEU A 482 -3.00 -9.51 6.92
C LEU A 482 -1.59 -9.57 6.32
N ASP A 483 -1.23 -10.72 5.74
CA ASP A 483 -0.05 -10.86 4.88
C ASP A 483 1.24 -10.28 5.48
N SER A 484 1.43 -10.39 6.80
CA SER A 484 2.49 -9.73 7.54
C SER A 484 3.46 -10.73 8.19
N THR A 485 4.69 -10.30 8.44
CA THR A 485 5.68 -11.05 9.22
C THR A 485 5.87 -10.36 10.57
N LEU A 486 5.66 -11.10 11.65
CA LEU A 486 5.83 -10.65 13.02
C LEU A 486 6.88 -11.54 13.71
N SER A 487 7.94 -10.95 14.25
CA SER A 487 9.08 -11.76 14.70
C SER A 487 9.82 -11.20 15.91
N GLY A 488 10.19 -12.09 16.81
CA GLY A 488 11.13 -11.79 17.89
C GLY A 488 10.59 -10.84 18.97
N ALA A 489 9.28 -10.67 19.11
CA ALA A 489 8.68 -9.99 20.25
C ALA A 489 9.09 -10.63 21.58
N SER A 490 9.15 -9.85 22.66
CA SER A 490 9.54 -10.40 23.98
C SER A 490 8.37 -10.89 24.80
N ARG A 491 7.14 -10.50 24.48
CA ARG A 491 5.93 -10.95 25.17
C ARG A 491 5.03 -11.76 24.23
N ASN A 492 4.32 -11.14 23.33
CA ASN A 492 3.50 -11.81 22.32
C ASN A 492 3.76 -11.17 20.95
N ALA A 493 3.60 -11.93 19.85
CA ALA A 493 3.64 -11.26 18.56
C ALA A 493 2.36 -10.44 18.34
N ILE A 494 1.19 -11.02 18.67
CA ILE A 494 -0.09 -10.33 18.67
C ILE A 494 -0.76 -10.52 20.03
N SER A 495 -1.19 -9.42 20.66
CA SER A 495 -1.98 -9.46 21.90
C SER A 495 -3.28 -8.66 21.69
N ALA A 496 -4.42 -9.22 22.07
CA ALA A 496 -5.71 -8.55 22.02
C ALA A 496 -6.49 -8.72 23.33
N THR A 497 -6.80 -7.60 24.01
CA THR A 497 -7.43 -7.64 25.34
C THR A 497 -8.93 -7.38 25.33
N ALA A 498 -9.45 -6.64 24.38
CA ALA A 498 -10.90 -6.41 24.20
C ALA A 498 -11.17 -6.13 22.72
N VAL A 499 -11.82 -7.07 22.03
CA VAL A 499 -11.94 -6.99 20.57
C VAL A 499 -13.27 -7.52 20.06
N ILE A 500 -13.79 -6.85 19.03
CA ILE A 500 -14.96 -7.30 18.25
C ILE A 500 -14.59 -7.21 16.76
N GLY A 501 -14.67 -8.35 16.04
CA GLY A 501 -14.31 -8.40 14.62
C GLY A 501 -12.79 -8.36 14.40
N LEU A 502 -12.05 -9.28 15.01
CA LEU A 502 -10.61 -9.44 14.77
C LEU A 502 -10.35 -10.48 13.68
N HIS A 503 -9.63 -10.10 12.65
CA HIS A 503 -9.24 -10.98 11.56
C HIS A 503 -7.72 -11.03 11.41
N ILE A 504 -7.11 -12.19 11.67
CA ILE A 504 -5.66 -12.45 11.57
C ILE A 504 -5.45 -13.49 10.48
N GLU A 505 -4.97 -13.10 9.31
CA GLU A 505 -4.94 -13.99 8.16
C GLU A 505 -3.64 -13.90 7.35
N ARG A 506 -3.12 -15.06 6.92
CA ARG A 506 -1.93 -15.23 6.07
C ARG A 506 -0.67 -14.57 6.62
N ASN A 507 -0.53 -14.52 7.94
CA ASN A 507 0.67 -13.97 8.56
C ASN A 507 1.70 -15.07 8.85
N THR A 508 2.97 -14.66 8.90
CA THR A 508 4.07 -15.45 9.45
C THR A 508 4.45 -14.90 10.81
N ILE A 509 4.26 -15.71 11.86
CA ILE A 509 4.47 -15.32 13.26
C ILE A 509 5.55 -16.24 13.83
N VAL A 510 6.72 -15.67 14.20
CA VAL A 510 7.89 -16.50 14.49
C VAL A 510 8.78 -15.95 15.61
N GLY A 511 9.28 -16.86 16.45
CA GLY A 511 10.41 -16.59 17.33
C GLY A 511 10.11 -15.60 18.47
N VAL A 512 8.88 -15.55 18.97
CA VAL A 512 8.56 -14.81 20.20
C VAL A 512 9.44 -15.33 21.32
N ARG A 513 10.07 -14.42 22.06
CA ARG A 513 11.05 -14.73 23.11
C ARG A 513 10.38 -14.79 24.48
N ASP A 514 10.87 -15.62 25.36
CA ASP A 514 10.44 -15.64 26.77
C ASP A 514 11.30 -14.65 27.59
N SER A 515 10.94 -13.38 27.57
CA SER A 515 11.70 -12.33 28.24
C SER A 515 10.79 -11.22 28.79
N PRO A 516 10.67 -11.04 30.10
CA PRO A 516 11.28 -11.86 31.15
C PRO A 516 10.64 -13.26 31.27
N PRO A 517 11.36 -14.24 31.81
CA PRO A 517 10.85 -15.60 31.99
C PRO A 517 9.54 -15.62 32.79
N GLY A 518 8.59 -16.45 32.35
CA GLY A 518 7.30 -16.60 33.02
C GLY A 518 6.17 -15.71 32.51
N GLN A 519 6.45 -14.78 31.57
CA GLN A 519 5.40 -14.04 30.85
C GLN A 519 4.80 -14.92 29.73
N PRO A 520 3.53 -14.72 29.34
CA PRO A 520 3.00 -15.37 28.15
C PRO A 520 3.85 -14.95 26.96
N ALA A 521 4.42 -15.90 26.23
CA ALA A 521 5.25 -15.64 25.05
C ALA A 521 4.58 -16.28 23.84
N ALA A 522 3.28 -16.03 23.68
CA ALA A 522 2.46 -16.63 22.63
C ALA A 522 2.72 -15.99 21.26
N GLY A 523 2.51 -16.75 20.19
CA GLY A 523 2.42 -16.19 18.86
C GLY A 523 1.21 -15.24 18.78
N ILE A 524 0.03 -15.72 19.14
CA ILE A 524 -1.21 -14.93 19.24
C ILE A 524 -1.81 -15.15 20.61
N ASP A 525 -2.16 -14.06 21.29
CA ASP A 525 -2.76 -14.05 22.61
C ASP A 525 -4.04 -13.22 22.63
N ILE A 526 -5.18 -13.87 22.89
CA ILE A 526 -6.47 -13.22 23.06
C ILE A 526 -6.86 -13.37 24.53
N GLU A 527 -6.67 -12.31 25.28
CA GLU A 527 -6.81 -12.30 26.74
C GLU A 527 -7.59 -11.04 27.20
N PRO A 528 -8.93 -11.12 27.34
CA PRO A 528 -9.68 -10.06 27.99
C PRO A 528 -9.21 -9.83 29.44
N ASP A 529 -8.68 -8.64 29.73
CA ASP A 529 -8.10 -8.28 31.05
C ASP A 529 -9.17 -8.00 32.11
N ASP A 530 -10.24 -7.29 31.71
CA ASP A 530 -11.21 -6.74 32.62
C ASP A 530 -12.58 -7.42 32.48
N ARG A 531 -13.35 -7.33 33.55
CA ARG A 531 -14.71 -7.86 33.65
C ARG A 531 -15.59 -7.38 32.47
N GLY A 532 -16.20 -8.33 31.76
CA GLY A 532 -17.14 -8.06 30.67
C GLY A 532 -16.52 -7.57 29.36
N GLN A 533 -15.21 -7.58 29.23
CA GLN A 533 -14.56 -7.30 27.94
C GLN A 533 -14.87 -8.40 26.92
N PRO A 534 -15.20 -8.01 25.65
CA PRO A 534 -15.55 -8.97 24.62
C PRO A 534 -14.35 -9.59 23.91
N ALA A 535 -14.50 -10.84 23.51
CA ALA A 535 -13.74 -11.48 22.45
C ALA A 535 -14.76 -12.05 21.45
N LEU A 536 -15.26 -11.20 20.57
CA LEU A 536 -16.35 -11.53 19.64
C LEU A 536 -15.86 -11.49 18.21
N ASP A 537 -16.33 -12.44 17.39
CA ASP A 537 -16.05 -12.45 15.95
C ASP A 537 -14.54 -12.44 15.67
N VAL A 538 -13.82 -13.44 16.23
CA VAL A 538 -12.37 -13.55 16.13
C VAL A 538 -12.00 -14.67 15.16
N HIS A 539 -11.32 -14.35 14.09
CA HIS A 539 -10.90 -15.28 13.05
C HIS A 539 -9.38 -15.31 12.92
N ILE A 540 -8.77 -16.45 13.22
CA ILE A 540 -7.33 -16.73 13.07
C ILE A 540 -7.18 -17.77 11.95
N VAL A 541 -6.86 -17.30 10.74
CA VAL A 541 -7.04 -18.10 9.53
C VAL A 541 -5.78 -18.14 8.66
N ARG A 542 -5.36 -19.33 8.24
CA ARG A 542 -4.25 -19.54 7.28
C ARG A 542 -2.92 -18.88 7.67
N ASN A 543 -2.60 -18.79 8.96
CA ASN A 543 -1.32 -18.27 9.43
C ASN A 543 -0.27 -19.39 9.58
N THR A 544 1.00 -19.01 9.47
CA THR A 544 2.14 -19.86 9.85
C THR A 544 2.70 -19.35 11.18
N ILE A 545 2.59 -20.16 12.24
CA ILE A 545 2.94 -19.76 13.61
C ILE A 545 3.96 -20.77 14.14
N ARG A 546 5.22 -20.37 14.29
CA ARG A 546 6.27 -21.31 14.60
C ARG A 546 7.38 -20.78 15.51
N GLY A 547 7.98 -21.70 16.27
CA GLY A 547 9.19 -21.42 17.06
C GLY A 547 9.00 -20.37 18.15
N ASN A 548 7.77 -20.15 18.63
CA ASN A 548 7.50 -19.21 19.71
C ASN A 548 7.79 -19.86 21.06
N ALA A 549 8.32 -19.11 22.02
CA ALA A 549 8.68 -19.65 23.33
C ALA A 549 7.46 -20.14 24.12
N GLY A 550 6.32 -19.50 23.96
CA GLY A 550 5.02 -19.92 24.49
C GLY A 550 4.14 -20.62 23.45
N PRO A 551 2.83 -20.74 23.71
CA PRO A 551 1.88 -21.33 22.77
C PRO A 551 1.89 -20.63 21.40
N GLY A 552 1.56 -21.38 20.35
CA GLY A 552 1.32 -20.76 19.05
C GLY A 552 0.12 -19.82 19.10
N VAL A 553 -1.01 -20.32 19.61
CA VAL A 553 -2.24 -19.53 19.84
C VAL A 553 -2.70 -19.74 21.27
N MET A 554 -3.06 -18.67 21.96
CA MET A 554 -3.65 -18.68 23.30
C MET A 554 -4.98 -17.91 23.27
N LEU A 555 -6.07 -18.58 23.61
CA LEU A 555 -7.36 -17.96 23.93
C LEU A 555 -7.55 -18.10 25.44
N GLU A 556 -7.19 -17.07 26.21
CA GLU A 556 -7.37 -17.01 27.66
C GLU A 556 -8.60 -16.18 27.97
N LEU A 557 -9.77 -16.82 27.88
CA LEU A 557 -11.08 -16.17 28.00
C LEU A 557 -11.60 -16.24 29.45
N GLU A 558 -10.69 -16.17 30.42
CA GLU A 558 -10.99 -16.07 31.85
C GLU A 558 -10.72 -14.65 32.31
N SER A 559 -11.68 -14.02 33.00
CA SER A 559 -11.42 -12.74 33.64
C SER A 559 -10.83 -12.94 35.04
N ASN A 560 -9.85 -12.10 35.41
CA ASN A 560 -9.20 -12.17 36.73
C ASN A 560 -10.14 -11.82 37.89
N ASP A 561 -11.22 -11.07 37.67
CA ASP A 561 -12.02 -10.43 38.74
C ASP A 561 -13.55 -10.57 38.60
N GLY A 562 -14.08 -11.55 37.87
CA GLY A 562 -15.53 -11.60 37.88
C GLY A 562 -16.27 -12.26 36.72
N PRO A 563 -17.48 -11.82 36.39
CA PRO A 563 -18.35 -12.55 35.51
C PRO A 563 -17.73 -12.72 34.13
N ALA A 564 -18.17 -13.79 33.53
CA ALA A 564 -17.74 -14.31 32.26
C ALA A 564 -17.44 -13.25 31.20
N VAL A 565 -16.35 -13.49 30.53
CA VAL A 565 -16.03 -12.87 29.24
C VAL A 565 -17.12 -13.24 28.25
N VAL A 566 -17.59 -12.27 27.47
CA VAL A 566 -18.50 -12.55 26.36
C VAL A 566 -17.65 -12.99 25.17
N ALA A 567 -17.72 -14.28 24.83
CA ALA A 567 -16.95 -14.90 23.75
C ALA A 567 -17.85 -15.73 22.84
N THR A 568 -17.96 -15.36 21.58
CA THR A 568 -18.73 -16.11 20.57
C THR A 568 -18.20 -15.85 19.16
N ASN A 569 -18.55 -16.72 18.22
CA ASN A 569 -18.09 -16.68 16.83
C ASN A 569 -16.56 -16.63 16.73
N LEU A 570 -15.89 -17.60 17.38
CA LEU A 570 -14.44 -17.73 17.35
C LEU A 570 -14.06 -18.81 16.34
N GLU A 571 -13.01 -18.56 15.56
CA GLU A 571 -12.51 -19.48 14.54
C GLU A 571 -10.98 -19.53 14.55
N ILE A 572 -10.42 -20.73 14.56
CA ILE A 572 -9.01 -21.00 14.28
C ILE A 572 -8.98 -22.04 13.15
N SER A 573 -8.66 -21.64 11.92
CA SER A 573 -8.76 -22.54 10.78
C SER A 573 -7.63 -22.42 9.77
N GLY A 574 -7.23 -23.56 9.19
CA GLY A 574 -6.21 -23.62 8.14
C GLY A 574 -4.82 -23.16 8.56
N ASN A 575 -4.52 -23.06 9.85
CA ASN A 575 -3.23 -22.57 10.33
C ASN A 575 -2.19 -23.70 10.39
N THR A 576 -0.91 -23.35 10.20
CA THR A 576 0.24 -24.20 10.50
C THR A 576 0.89 -23.73 11.80
N ILE A 577 0.75 -24.50 12.88
CA ILE A 577 1.18 -24.16 14.25
C ILE A 577 2.22 -25.20 14.69
N VAL A 578 3.50 -24.88 14.57
CA VAL A 578 4.55 -25.88 14.72
C VAL A 578 5.70 -25.39 15.60
N GLU A 579 6.33 -26.32 16.34
CA GLU A 579 7.54 -26.07 17.11
C GLU A 579 7.39 -24.94 18.16
N ASN A 580 6.18 -24.71 18.69
CA ASN A 580 5.95 -23.70 19.73
C ASN A 580 6.06 -24.32 21.12
N ALA A 581 6.28 -23.51 22.15
CA ALA A 581 6.34 -23.88 23.57
C ALA A 581 7.34 -24.98 23.94
N LEU A 582 8.40 -25.18 23.18
CA LEU A 582 9.37 -26.27 23.38
C LEU A 582 10.10 -26.18 24.73
N LYS A 583 10.34 -24.96 25.23
CA LYS A 583 11.10 -24.70 26.46
C LYS A 583 10.23 -24.29 27.65
N ARG A 584 8.91 -24.28 27.50
CA ARG A 584 8.02 -23.75 28.51
C ARG A 584 7.61 -24.82 29.53
N SER A 585 7.41 -24.36 30.76
CA SER A 585 6.84 -25.20 31.83
C SER A 585 5.29 -25.20 31.74
N PRO A 586 4.61 -26.30 32.17
CA PRO A 586 3.15 -26.29 32.34
C PRO A 586 2.68 -25.13 33.23
N PRO A 587 1.42 -24.61 33.10
CA PRO A 587 0.30 -25.21 32.40
C PRO A 587 0.06 -24.72 30.96
N LYS A 588 0.83 -23.72 30.44
CA LYS A 588 0.58 -23.13 29.13
C LYS A 588 1.51 -23.67 28.03
N ARG A 589 1.88 -24.95 28.13
CA ARG A 589 2.76 -25.62 27.16
C ARG A 589 1.91 -26.43 26.17
N ALA A 590 1.60 -25.83 25.01
CA ALA A 590 0.83 -26.44 23.93
C ALA A 590 1.01 -25.72 22.59
N GLY A 591 0.53 -26.32 21.51
CA GLY A 591 0.37 -25.63 20.23
C GLY A 591 -0.73 -24.58 20.31
N ILE A 592 -1.91 -24.96 20.77
CA ILE A 592 -3.07 -24.09 21.03
C ILE A 592 -3.48 -24.26 22.49
N VAL A 593 -3.66 -23.16 23.22
CA VAL A 593 -4.23 -23.13 24.57
C VAL A 593 -5.60 -22.48 24.52
N LEU A 594 -6.58 -23.13 25.14
CA LEU A 594 -7.96 -22.68 25.27
C LEU A 594 -8.32 -22.68 26.75
N ALA A 595 -8.62 -21.53 27.32
CA ALA A 595 -9.02 -21.41 28.73
C ALA A 595 -10.28 -20.56 28.89
N GLY A 596 -11.20 -20.98 29.76
CA GLY A 596 -12.41 -20.23 30.09
C GLY A 596 -13.45 -20.21 28.95
N GLY A 597 -14.08 -19.09 28.78
CA GLY A 597 -15.17 -18.85 27.81
C GLY A 597 -16.35 -18.13 28.40
N GLN A 598 -17.48 -18.19 27.71
CA GLN A 598 -18.68 -17.47 28.12
C GLN A 598 -19.43 -18.18 29.27
N ASP A 599 -19.85 -17.44 30.29
CA ASP A 599 -20.73 -17.96 31.34
C ASP A 599 -22.09 -18.34 30.75
N GLY A 600 -22.57 -19.54 31.09
CA GLY A 600 -23.79 -20.09 30.48
C GLY A 600 -23.57 -20.97 29.24
N GLY A 601 -22.34 -21.15 28.78
CA GLY A 601 -21.98 -22.16 27.76
C GLY A 601 -22.59 -21.91 26.38
N GLN A 602 -22.78 -20.65 25.99
CA GLN A 602 -23.39 -20.27 24.71
C GLN A 602 -22.39 -19.86 23.63
N GLY A 603 -21.11 -19.68 23.98
CA GLY A 603 -20.08 -19.32 23.00
C GLY A 603 -19.65 -20.51 22.15
N THR A 604 -19.26 -20.26 20.91
CA THR A 604 -18.78 -21.28 19.98
C THR A 604 -17.36 -21.00 19.52
N LEU A 605 -16.56 -22.06 19.38
CA LEU A 605 -15.23 -22.03 18.77
C LEU A 605 -15.15 -23.11 17.69
N VAL A 606 -14.80 -22.72 16.48
CA VAL A 606 -14.50 -23.62 15.37
C VAL A 606 -12.99 -23.82 15.26
N LEU A 607 -12.56 -25.08 15.35
CA LEU A 607 -11.17 -25.51 15.11
C LEU A 607 -11.15 -26.39 13.85
N LYS A 608 -10.67 -25.85 12.73
CA LYS A 608 -10.83 -26.57 11.46
C LYS A 608 -9.57 -26.57 10.61
N ASP A 609 -9.23 -27.74 10.07
CA ASP A 609 -8.16 -27.89 9.06
C ASP A 609 -6.79 -27.30 9.47
N ASN A 610 -6.47 -27.29 10.78
CA ASN A 610 -5.19 -26.82 11.28
C ASN A 610 -4.14 -27.94 11.29
N THR A 611 -2.90 -27.62 10.97
CA THR A 611 -1.73 -28.47 11.21
C THR A 611 -1.04 -28.01 12.48
N VAL A 612 -1.17 -28.78 13.58
CA VAL A 612 -0.60 -28.47 14.90
C VAL A 612 0.37 -29.59 15.30
N ARG A 613 1.67 -29.38 15.04
CA ARG A 613 2.68 -30.46 15.17
C ARG A 613 3.96 -30.00 15.85
N GLY A 614 4.65 -30.94 16.50
CA GLY A 614 5.98 -30.74 17.08
C GLY A 614 6.02 -29.68 18.19
N ASN A 615 4.90 -29.37 18.82
CA ASN A 615 4.84 -28.42 19.92
C ASN A 615 5.23 -29.05 21.24
N GLY A 616 5.71 -28.27 22.19
CA GLY A 616 6.28 -28.74 23.46
C GLY A 616 5.28 -29.25 24.49
N GLY A 617 4.04 -29.44 24.15
CA GLY A 617 2.97 -30.01 24.99
C GLY A 617 1.93 -30.70 24.12
N PRO A 618 0.66 -30.80 24.52
CA PRO A 618 -0.37 -31.29 23.63
C PRO A 618 -0.58 -30.36 22.45
N GLY A 619 -1.09 -30.87 21.33
CA GLY A 619 -1.46 -30.04 20.18
C GLY A 619 -2.47 -29.00 20.60
N ILE A 620 -3.52 -29.39 21.32
CA ILE A 620 -4.53 -28.51 21.90
C ILE A 620 -4.67 -28.80 23.39
N LEU A 621 -4.55 -27.75 24.22
CA LEU A 621 -4.77 -27.82 25.66
C LEU A 621 -6.03 -27.04 26.04
N GLY A 622 -7.03 -27.74 26.57
CA GLY A 622 -8.23 -27.16 27.16
C GLY A 622 -8.11 -27.01 28.66
N SER A 623 -8.54 -25.88 29.22
CA SER A 623 -8.61 -25.65 30.65
C SER A 623 -9.89 -24.92 31.00
N ARG A 624 -10.72 -25.52 31.88
CA ARG A 624 -11.99 -24.92 32.35
C ARG A 624 -12.87 -24.40 31.22
N LEU A 625 -12.91 -25.10 30.09
CA LEU A 625 -13.61 -24.65 28.90
C LEU A 625 -15.11 -24.46 29.13
N ARG A 626 -15.62 -23.31 28.73
CA ARG A 626 -17.03 -22.91 28.71
C ARG A 626 -17.49 -22.51 27.32
N LEU A 627 -16.89 -23.12 26.31
CA LEU A 627 -17.21 -22.94 24.89
C LEU A 627 -17.65 -24.27 24.29
N LEU A 628 -18.60 -24.23 23.37
CA LEU A 628 -18.87 -25.35 22.48
C LEU A 628 -17.80 -25.37 21.39
N VAL A 629 -16.88 -26.31 21.50
CA VAL A 629 -15.80 -26.51 20.55
C VAL A 629 -16.24 -27.46 19.43
N GLN A 630 -16.21 -26.99 18.20
CA GLN A 630 -16.44 -27.76 16.97
C GLN A 630 -15.10 -27.99 16.27
N ALA A 631 -14.57 -29.22 16.38
CA ALA A 631 -13.27 -29.59 15.82
C ALA A 631 -13.42 -30.56 14.63
N SER A 632 -12.78 -30.25 13.50
CA SER A 632 -12.74 -31.09 12.30
C SER A 632 -11.49 -30.87 11.45
N GLY A 633 -11.01 -31.93 10.81
CA GLY A 633 -9.90 -31.86 9.85
C GLY A 633 -8.54 -31.42 10.41
N ASN A 634 -8.38 -31.34 11.73
CA ASN A 634 -7.12 -30.90 12.34
C ASN A 634 -6.10 -32.06 12.40
N ASP A 635 -4.87 -31.78 12.00
CA ASP A 635 -3.73 -32.66 12.13
C ASP A 635 -2.93 -32.32 13.39
N LEU A 636 -3.05 -33.14 14.43
CA LEU A 636 -2.49 -32.91 15.77
C LEU A 636 -1.29 -33.84 16.09
N GLY A 637 -0.68 -34.44 15.08
CA GLY A 637 0.39 -35.44 15.27
C GLY A 637 1.72 -34.85 15.77
N GLY A 638 2.53 -35.71 16.45
CA GLY A 638 3.91 -35.38 16.80
C GLY A 638 4.12 -34.30 17.87
N ASN A 639 3.10 -33.95 18.66
CA ASN A 639 3.24 -33.07 19.81
C ASN A 639 3.71 -33.82 21.04
N GLU A 640 4.55 -33.25 21.93
CA GLU A 640 5.12 -33.94 23.09
C GLU A 640 4.06 -34.44 24.07
N GLY A 641 2.97 -33.71 24.27
CA GLY A 641 1.87 -34.06 25.16
C GLY A 641 0.70 -34.82 24.48
N GLY A 642 0.91 -35.32 23.26
CA GLY A 642 -0.15 -35.97 22.47
C GLY A 642 -1.03 -34.97 21.70
N PRO A 643 -2.13 -35.44 21.05
CA PRO A 643 -2.95 -34.61 20.18
C PRO A 643 -3.74 -33.56 20.94
N SER A 644 -4.37 -33.89 22.05
CA SER A 644 -5.14 -32.92 22.85
C SER A 644 -5.27 -33.37 24.31
N SER A 645 -5.57 -32.41 25.18
CA SER A 645 -5.83 -32.64 26.61
C SER A 645 -6.86 -31.63 27.12
N GLY A 646 -7.86 -32.06 27.89
CA GLY A 646 -8.84 -31.21 28.56
C GLY A 646 -9.91 -30.56 27.62
N LEU A 647 -10.11 -31.11 26.43
CA LEU A 647 -11.18 -30.69 25.51
C LEU A 647 -12.50 -31.36 25.84
#